data_cca4cd2bf5ddc054d2d4811a968d105d
#
_entry.id   cca4cd2bf5ddc054d2d4811a968d105d
#
_cell.length_a   1.000
_cell.length_b   1.000
_cell.length_c   1.000
_cell.angle_alpha   90.00
_cell.angle_beta   90.00
_cell.angle_gamma   90.00
#
_symmetry.space_group_name_H-M   'P 1'
#
loop_
_entity.id
_entity.type
_entity.pdbx_description
1 polymer ?
#
loop_
_entity_poly.entity_id
_entity_poly.type
_entity_poly.pdbx_seq_one_letter_code
_entity_poly.pdbx_strand_id
1 'polypeptide(L)'
;MKKFDSDLTALTLKSRLFRTWSPFFARHGTFTPAQIAAIPALLDGHNVILCAATASGKTEAALAPLIERHLPPDRSTQQLSILYLLPTRALIADIAQRLAAPLERLRVSLAVKTRDLDTFNPRRPADLLLTTPESLDALLATKPQTLTCVRAVVLDELHVLDGDARGDQLRVVLNRLRQVRAYAAQAGDAADGALQYVALSATLAEPAAVAARYFPAARVVTVPGGRTRQIDLLPLAPDSPAALVALLAGFRARGWRKALVFCNTRAEVEACAAAVRSAGTPFGQQIYVHYSNLERQRRREIEEQFAQADAALCFASSTLELGIDIGSIDVTILIGAPGSAAAFAQRIGRSGRRQRMIHAACFHRTPLEEALLRTLAAAPEPAPPPAPFRPAVAVQQIFSLLLQSPTGALRLQPLAELFAGLLSAANLEAILGHLHATRYLTTARGGEWRAGERLKRLVDLQASEHAPLSLYSNIENRAAAIKIRDQHSQQVVATVDPLWLDREALTLEGRPLDVGWFDGEALWVTRGRADGVQAKLPFLSARQLLSYGLAQALARYLDVMPGAAPLVAMPDGWLLCHCLGDVYGQALLDLLHPHLAVRATPQPGLALLLEDEPRALPPVSVEMVTRYLHEHVRPYEGLLALGAYQHLLPWPLRQRSVVEHFDAARFAASVSALHLEPAAGEAGSSLAHLLAT
;
A
#
# COMPACT_ATOMS: atom_id res chain seq x y z
N MET A 1 2.20 18.77 39.18
CA MET A 1 1.59 19.61 38.13
C MET A 1 1.18 18.83 36.91
N LYS A 2 2.06 18.20 36.10
CA LYS A 2 1.68 17.47 34.85
C LYS A 2 0.62 16.37 35.03
N LYS A 3 0.55 15.67 36.16
CA LYS A 3 -0.44 14.60 36.40
C LYS A 3 -1.83 15.18 36.75
N PHE A 4 -1.90 16.30 37.46
CA PHE A 4 -3.16 16.99 37.78
C PHE A 4 -3.81 17.62 36.54
N ASP A 5 -3.02 18.20 35.63
CA ASP A 5 -3.53 18.74 34.33
C ASP A 5 -4.05 17.64 33.43
N SER A 6 -3.42 16.46 33.40
CA SER A 6 -3.87 15.32 32.60
C SER A 6 -5.19 14.74 33.14
N ASP A 7 -5.38 14.69 34.44
CA ASP A 7 -6.59 14.16 35.06
C ASP A 7 -7.79 15.10 34.86
N LEU A 8 -7.58 16.42 34.95
CA LEU A 8 -8.61 17.43 34.67
C LEU A 8 -9.03 17.40 33.19
N THR A 9 -8.07 17.24 32.27
CA THR A 9 -8.33 17.12 30.85
C THR A 9 -9.14 15.84 30.55
N ALA A 10 -8.80 14.71 31.18
CA ALA A 10 -9.50 13.44 30.98
C ALA A 10 -10.95 13.51 31.49
N LEU A 11 -11.20 14.17 32.65
CA LEU A 11 -12.54 14.40 33.17
C LEU A 11 -13.39 15.28 32.25
N THR A 12 -12.81 16.36 31.74
CA THR A 12 -13.48 17.26 30.80
C THR A 12 -13.82 16.54 29.49
N LEU A 13 -12.92 15.70 28.95
CA LEU A 13 -13.20 14.91 27.75
C LEU A 13 -14.31 13.88 28.00
N LYS A 14 -14.30 13.24 29.14
CA LYS A 14 -15.35 12.28 29.51
C LYS A 14 -16.73 12.93 29.56
N SER A 15 -16.84 14.15 30.09
CA SER A 15 -18.10 14.88 30.12
C SER A 15 -18.59 15.31 28.74
N ARG A 16 -17.66 15.63 27.81
CA ARG A 16 -17.97 15.99 26.43
C ARG A 16 -18.35 14.77 25.55
N LEU A 17 -17.89 13.56 25.90
CA LEU A 17 -18.22 12.30 25.24
C LEU A 17 -19.35 11.57 26.00
N PHE A 18 -20.44 12.27 26.28
CA PHE A 18 -21.50 11.81 27.18
C PHE A 18 -22.04 10.41 26.80
N ARG A 19 -22.29 10.17 25.51
CA ARG A 19 -22.81 8.91 24.98
C ARG A 19 -21.74 7.89 24.64
N THR A 20 -20.66 8.37 24.05
CA THR A 20 -19.62 7.51 23.44
C THR A 20 -18.53 7.08 24.43
N TRP A 21 -18.42 7.73 25.59
CA TRP A 21 -17.45 7.34 26.62
C TRP A 21 -17.59 5.87 27.03
N SER A 22 -18.78 5.46 27.46
CA SER A 22 -19.00 4.13 28.00
C SER A 22 -18.73 3.02 26.96
N PRO A 23 -19.30 3.09 25.74
CA PRO A 23 -19.06 2.07 24.72
C PRO A 23 -17.63 1.93 24.23
N PHE A 24 -16.90 3.05 24.09
CA PHE A 24 -15.57 3.04 23.50
C PHE A 24 -14.43 2.94 24.50
N PHE A 25 -14.54 3.59 25.67
CA PHE A 25 -13.39 3.83 26.55
C PHE A 25 -13.51 3.20 27.93
N ALA A 26 -14.73 2.91 28.43
CA ALA A 26 -14.91 2.45 29.81
C ALA A 26 -14.11 1.17 30.15
N ARG A 27 -13.96 0.26 29.18
CA ARG A 27 -13.15 -0.97 29.34
C ARG A 27 -11.68 -0.72 29.63
N HIS A 28 -11.17 0.45 29.25
CA HIS A 28 -9.77 0.85 29.43
C HIS A 28 -9.58 1.80 30.61
N GLY A 29 -10.64 2.43 31.09
CA GLY A 29 -10.65 3.36 32.23
C GLY A 29 -9.98 4.71 31.99
N THR A 30 -9.12 4.81 30.96
CA THR A 30 -8.33 6.01 30.65
C THR A 30 -8.26 6.24 29.15
N PHE A 31 -7.90 7.47 28.75
CA PHE A 31 -7.58 7.82 27.37
C PHE A 31 -6.10 7.58 27.05
N THR A 32 -5.80 7.22 25.81
CA THR A 32 -4.42 7.24 25.31
C THR A 32 -3.98 8.67 24.99
N PRO A 33 -2.66 8.94 24.88
CA PRO A 33 -2.16 10.25 24.46
C PRO A 33 -2.73 10.73 23.11
N ALA A 34 -2.93 9.80 22.16
CA ALA A 34 -3.53 10.11 20.85
C ALA A 34 -4.99 10.58 20.99
N GLN A 35 -5.75 9.94 21.87
CA GLN A 35 -7.13 10.29 22.14
C GLN A 35 -7.24 11.65 22.84
N ILE A 36 -6.42 11.92 23.85
CA ILE A 36 -6.38 13.22 24.55
C ILE A 36 -6.08 14.36 23.57
N ALA A 37 -5.14 14.15 22.66
CA ALA A 37 -4.70 15.18 21.72
C ALA A 37 -5.70 15.45 20.59
N ALA A 38 -6.39 14.42 20.07
CA ALA A 38 -7.23 14.54 18.88
C ALA A 38 -8.71 14.85 19.18
N ILE A 39 -9.28 14.25 20.24
CA ILE A 39 -10.73 14.31 20.52
C ILE A 39 -11.24 15.76 20.70
N PRO A 40 -10.58 16.69 21.40
CA PRO A 40 -11.07 18.05 21.56
C PRO A 40 -11.31 18.74 20.21
N ALA A 41 -10.32 18.71 19.33
CA ALA A 41 -10.40 19.35 18.01
C ALA A 41 -11.53 18.77 17.15
N LEU A 42 -11.75 17.45 17.24
CA LEU A 42 -12.83 16.77 16.51
C LEU A 42 -14.21 17.13 17.05
N LEU A 43 -14.37 17.24 18.37
CA LEU A 43 -15.61 17.69 19.00
C LEU A 43 -15.92 19.15 18.64
N ASP A 44 -14.89 19.98 18.43
CA ASP A 44 -15.03 21.39 18.01
C ASP A 44 -15.32 21.53 16.51
N GLY A 45 -15.33 20.40 15.75
CA GLY A 45 -15.65 20.37 14.33
C GLY A 45 -14.48 20.64 13.39
N HIS A 46 -13.25 20.63 13.89
CA HIS A 46 -12.08 20.83 13.04
C HIS A 46 -11.75 19.58 12.23
N ASN A 47 -11.18 19.78 11.05
CA ASN A 47 -10.51 18.73 10.30
C ASN A 47 -9.20 18.37 11.01
N VAL A 48 -8.89 17.08 11.12
CA VAL A 48 -7.71 16.60 11.85
C VAL A 48 -6.94 15.59 11.03
N ILE A 49 -5.62 15.69 11.04
CA ILE A 49 -4.74 14.58 10.71
C ILE A 49 -4.05 14.09 11.97
N LEU A 50 -4.32 12.84 12.35
CA LEU A 50 -3.74 12.19 13.52
C LEU A 50 -2.65 11.21 13.11
N CYS A 51 -1.41 11.58 13.41
CA CYS A 51 -0.22 10.76 13.21
C CYS A 51 0.19 10.12 14.52
N ALA A 52 0.00 8.81 14.65
CA ALA A 52 0.35 8.06 15.85
C ALA A 52 0.64 6.60 15.52
N ALA A 53 1.42 5.93 16.36
CA ALA A 53 1.78 4.54 16.18
C ALA A 53 0.56 3.62 16.06
N THR A 54 0.75 2.42 15.51
CA THR A 54 -0.27 1.37 15.51
C THR A 54 -0.69 1.03 16.96
N ALA A 55 -1.94 0.63 17.16
CA ALA A 55 -2.53 0.33 18.47
C ALA A 55 -2.55 1.50 19.49
N SER A 56 -2.43 2.75 19.03
CA SER A 56 -2.57 3.94 19.89
C SER A 56 -4.01 4.38 20.14
N GLY A 57 -5.01 3.66 19.60
CA GLY A 57 -6.43 3.99 19.73
C GLY A 57 -6.91 5.07 18.77
N LYS A 58 -6.31 5.16 17.57
CA LYS A 58 -6.69 6.15 16.52
C LYS A 58 -8.14 6.00 16.06
N THR A 59 -8.62 4.77 15.87
CA THR A 59 -9.98 4.49 15.43
C THR A 59 -11.02 5.05 16.40
N GLU A 60 -10.84 4.77 17.69
CA GLU A 60 -11.70 5.27 18.75
C GLU A 60 -11.58 6.79 18.91
N ALA A 61 -10.34 7.34 18.76
CA ALA A 61 -10.09 8.78 18.78
C ALA A 61 -10.84 9.53 17.68
N ALA A 62 -11.04 8.91 16.52
CA ALA A 62 -11.80 9.49 15.41
C ALA A 62 -13.31 9.28 15.56
N LEU A 63 -13.76 8.02 15.75
CA LEU A 63 -15.18 7.69 15.65
C LEU A 63 -16.00 8.17 16.85
N ALA A 64 -15.48 8.08 18.08
CA ALA A 64 -16.24 8.48 19.24
C ALA A 64 -16.70 9.96 19.16
N PRO A 65 -15.82 10.95 18.92
CA PRO A 65 -16.25 12.34 18.79
C PRO A 65 -17.13 12.61 17.55
N LEU A 66 -16.91 11.90 16.42
CA LEU A 66 -17.75 12.05 15.24
C LEU A 66 -19.17 11.52 15.47
N ILE A 67 -19.32 10.40 16.17
CA ILE A 67 -20.62 9.85 16.55
C ILE A 67 -21.32 10.78 17.54
N GLU A 68 -20.60 11.29 18.55
CA GLU A 68 -21.13 12.24 19.51
C GLU A 68 -21.72 13.46 18.82
N ARG A 69 -20.98 14.01 17.82
CA ARG A 69 -21.31 15.25 17.13
C ARG A 69 -22.38 15.08 16.05
N HIS A 70 -22.29 14.03 15.23
CA HIS A 70 -23.06 13.91 13.99
C HIS A 70 -24.23 12.92 14.05
N LEU A 71 -24.33 12.12 15.09
CA LEU A 71 -25.39 11.11 15.25
C LEU A 71 -26.17 11.32 16.57
N PRO A 72 -27.03 12.35 16.67
CA PRO A 72 -27.84 12.56 17.89
C PRO A 72 -28.79 11.37 18.14
N PRO A 73 -29.15 11.11 19.42
CA PRO A 73 -29.96 9.93 19.79
C PRO A 73 -31.40 9.98 19.27
N ASP A 74 -31.94 11.16 19.10
CA ASP A 74 -33.33 11.47 18.75
C ASP A 74 -33.55 11.69 17.24
N ARG A 75 -32.59 11.25 16.40
CA ARG A 75 -32.71 11.38 14.95
C ARG A 75 -33.96 10.66 14.43
N SER A 76 -34.79 11.38 13.70
CA SER A 76 -36.06 10.88 13.15
C SER A 76 -35.89 9.96 11.95
N THR A 77 -34.77 10.11 11.22
CA THR A 77 -34.46 9.36 9.99
C THR A 77 -33.08 8.72 10.04
N GLN A 78 -33.01 7.48 9.59
CA GLN A 78 -31.74 6.78 9.39
C GLN A 78 -31.14 7.20 8.05
N GLN A 79 -29.94 7.74 8.08
CA GLN A 79 -29.23 8.24 6.89
C GLN A 79 -27.73 8.08 7.05
N LEU A 80 -27.02 7.89 5.95
CA LEU A 80 -25.57 7.77 5.96
C LEU A 80 -24.91 9.10 6.36
N SER A 81 -24.35 9.14 7.55
CA SER A 81 -23.75 10.34 8.13
C SER A 81 -22.23 10.28 8.19
N ILE A 82 -21.64 9.10 8.35
CA ILE A 82 -20.19 8.92 8.48
C ILE A 82 -19.69 7.92 7.44
N LEU A 83 -18.72 8.35 6.63
CA LEU A 83 -17.94 7.48 5.75
C LEU A 83 -16.59 7.17 6.40
N TYR A 84 -16.21 5.90 6.42
CA TYR A 84 -14.92 5.45 6.91
C TYR A 84 -14.19 4.68 5.80
N LEU A 85 -13.14 5.28 5.25
CA LEU A 85 -12.40 4.78 4.11
C LEU A 85 -11.12 4.10 4.56
N LEU A 86 -10.93 2.88 4.08
CA LEU A 86 -9.76 2.05 4.38
C LEU A 86 -9.11 1.55 3.08
N PRO A 87 -7.78 1.40 3.07
CA PRO A 87 -7.07 0.97 1.87
C PRO A 87 -7.32 -0.49 1.47
N THR A 88 -7.70 -1.37 2.42
CA THR A 88 -7.85 -2.79 2.15
C THR A 88 -9.12 -3.39 2.75
N ARG A 89 -9.62 -4.44 2.10
CA ARG A 89 -10.83 -5.17 2.53
C ARG A 89 -10.62 -5.89 3.86
N ALA A 90 -9.42 -6.37 4.11
CA ALA A 90 -9.08 -7.05 5.34
C ALA A 90 -9.15 -6.11 6.56
N LEU A 91 -8.65 -4.87 6.42
CA LEU A 91 -8.82 -3.82 7.43
C LEU A 91 -10.28 -3.49 7.70
N ILE A 92 -11.11 -3.47 6.66
CA ILE A 92 -12.55 -3.21 6.80
C ILE A 92 -13.21 -4.29 7.66
N ALA A 93 -12.89 -5.56 7.42
CA ALA A 93 -13.45 -6.68 8.18
C ALA A 93 -13.02 -6.61 9.66
N ASP A 94 -11.75 -6.33 9.94
CA ASP A 94 -11.22 -6.16 11.30
C ASP A 94 -11.91 -5.00 12.04
N ILE A 95 -11.95 -3.82 11.42
CA ILE A 95 -12.59 -2.65 12.02
C ILE A 95 -14.09 -2.88 12.24
N ALA A 96 -14.80 -3.52 11.30
CA ALA A 96 -16.22 -3.85 11.46
C ALA A 96 -16.45 -4.73 12.67
N GLN A 97 -15.65 -5.77 12.86
CA GLN A 97 -15.74 -6.67 14.00
C GLN A 97 -15.47 -5.94 15.33
N ARG A 98 -14.43 -5.11 15.39
CA ARG A 98 -14.07 -4.34 16.59
C ARG A 98 -15.12 -3.31 16.98
N LEU A 99 -15.78 -2.70 16.00
CA LEU A 99 -16.81 -1.68 16.22
C LEU A 99 -18.19 -2.26 16.53
N ALA A 100 -18.47 -3.53 16.27
CA ALA A 100 -19.79 -4.12 16.42
C ALA A 100 -20.40 -3.87 17.82
N ALA A 101 -19.71 -4.27 18.89
CA ALA A 101 -20.24 -4.14 20.24
C ALA A 101 -20.37 -2.67 20.71
N PRO A 102 -19.41 -1.75 20.50
CA PRO A 102 -19.59 -0.34 20.80
C PRO A 102 -20.77 0.31 20.05
N LEU A 103 -20.93 0.02 18.75
CA LEU A 103 -21.97 0.62 17.92
C LEU A 103 -23.36 0.09 18.30
N GLU A 104 -23.47 -1.20 18.60
CA GLU A 104 -24.73 -1.81 19.09
C GLU A 104 -25.23 -1.12 20.36
N ARG A 105 -24.35 -0.87 21.34
CA ARG A 105 -24.69 -0.14 22.58
C ARG A 105 -25.17 1.28 22.30
N LEU A 106 -24.67 1.91 21.25
CA LEU A 106 -25.04 3.27 20.84
C LEU A 106 -26.28 3.29 19.91
N ARG A 107 -26.78 2.13 19.48
CA ARG A 107 -27.80 2.00 18.46
C ARG A 107 -27.41 2.73 17.15
N VAL A 108 -26.13 2.63 16.77
CA VAL A 108 -25.58 3.15 15.53
C VAL A 108 -25.44 1.99 14.55
N SER A 109 -26.13 2.10 13.42
CA SER A 109 -26.09 1.07 12.40
C SER A 109 -24.82 1.15 11.57
N LEU A 110 -24.20 -0.01 11.31
CA LEU A 110 -22.98 -0.18 10.53
C LEU A 110 -23.28 -0.98 9.26
N ALA A 111 -22.78 -0.49 8.13
CA ALA A 111 -22.70 -1.26 6.90
C ALA A 111 -21.27 -1.36 6.39
N VAL A 112 -21.00 -2.40 5.62
CA VAL A 112 -19.76 -2.62 4.89
C VAL A 112 -20.06 -2.69 3.41
N LYS A 113 -19.28 -1.97 2.59
CA LYS A 113 -19.33 -2.09 1.14
C LYS A 113 -17.93 -2.25 0.56
N THR A 114 -17.67 -3.41 0.03
CA THR A 114 -16.46 -3.76 -0.74
C THR A 114 -16.89 -4.59 -1.95
N ARG A 115 -15.95 -4.91 -2.84
CA ARG A 115 -16.21 -5.86 -3.95
C ARG A 115 -16.71 -7.22 -3.45
N ASP A 116 -16.25 -7.65 -2.26
CA ASP A 116 -16.47 -9.00 -1.74
C ASP A 116 -17.60 -9.09 -0.71
N LEU A 117 -17.93 -8.00 -0.05
CA LEU A 117 -18.94 -7.92 0.99
C LEU A 117 -19.74 -6.64 0.82
N ASP A 118 -21.03 -6.78 0.58
CA ASP A 118 -21.95 -5.66 0.47
C ASP A 118 -23.15 -5.89 1.38
N THR A 119 -23.13 -5.24 2.54
CA THR A 119 -24.28 -5.19 3.47
C THR A 119 -24.97 -3.83 3.41
N PHE A 120 -24.54 -2.94 2.50
CA PHE A 120 -25.10 -1.61 2.36
C PHE A 120 -26.39 -1.64 1.56
N ASN A 121 -27.49 -1.21 2.19
CA ASN A 121 -28.79 -1.08 1.54
C ASN A 121 -29.05 0.40 1.17
N PRO A 122 -29.06 0.78 -0.11
CA PRO A 122 -29.31 2.15 -0.54
C PRO A 122 -30.69 2.71 -0.16
N ARG A 123 -31.69 1.84 0.01
CA ARG A 123 -33.05 2.25 0.41
C ARG A 123 -33.18 2.50 1.91
N ARG A 124 -32.30 1.89 2.69
CA ARG A 124 -32.22 2.04 4.16
C ARG A 124 -30.76 2.12 4.57
N PRO A 125 -30.08 3.26 4.27
CA PRO A 125 -28.65 3.39 4.50
C PRO A 125 -28.32 3.34 6.00
N ALA A 126 -27.21 2.69 6.33
CA ALA A 126 -26.68 2.68 7.68
C ALA A 126 -26.09 4.06 8.06
N ASP A 127 -26.00 4.34 9.34
CA ASP A 127 -25.41 5.60 9.87
C ASP A 127 -23.93 5.74 9.55
N LEU A 128 -23.20 4.62 9.59
CA LEU A 128 -21.77 4.49 9.33
C LEU A 128 -21.53 3.47 8.21
N LEU A 129 -20.75 3.85 7.21
CA LEU A 129 -20.31 2.96 6.13
C LEU A 129 -18.79 2.80 6.15
N LEU A 130 -18.32 1.56 6.29
CA LEU A 130 -16.93 1.18 6.04
C LEU A 130 -16.77 0.75 4.59
N THR A 131 -15.82 1.36 3.87
CA THR A 131 -15.64 1.10 2.43
C THR A 131 -14.21 1.37 1.96
N THR A 132 -13.90 0.99 0.71
CA THR A 132 -12.65 1.35 0.04
C THR A 132 -12.86 2.53 -0.91
N PRO A 133 -11.79 3.23 -1.35
CA PRO A 133 -11.91 4.29 -2.35
C PRO A 133 -12.62 3.83 -3.63
N GLU A 134 -12.33 2.61 -4.10
CA GLU A 134 -12.92 2.03 -5.30
C GLU A 134 -14.41 1.75 -5.14
N SER A 135 -14.81 1.27 -3.97
CA SER A 135 -16.23 0.98 -3.68
C SER A 135 -17.03 2.26 -3.44
N LEU A 136 -16.41 3.31 -2.91
CA LEU A 136 -17.03 4.64 -2.84
C LEU A 136 -17.20 5.26 -4.24
N ASP A 137 -16.22 5.10 -5.13
CA ASP A 137 -16.31 5.51 -6.54
C ASP A 137 -17.50 4.82 -7.24
N ALA A 138 -17.63 3.50 -7.07
CA ALA A 138 -18.77 2.74 -7.58
C ALA A 138 -20.11 3.22 -6.98
N LEU A 139 -20.14 3.59 -5.70
CA LEU A 139 -21.35 4.12 -5.05
C LEU A 139 -21.72 5.50 -5.59
N LEU A 140 -20.75 6.39 -5.80
CA LEU A 140 -20.92 7.69 -6.46
C LEU A 140 -21.46 7.52 -7.88
N ALA A 141 -20.96 6.56 -8.63
CA ALA A 141 -21.39 6.30 -10.00
C ALA A 141 -22.83 5.75 -10.08
N THR A 142 -23.25 4.93 -9.11
CA THR A 142 -24.51 4.17 -9.22
C THR A 142 -25.62 4.66 -8.29
N LYS A 143 -25.29 5.22 -7.14
CA LYS A 143 -26.24 5.61 -6.08
C LYS A 143 -25.81 6.90 -5.36
N PRO A 144 -25.48 8.02 -6.08
CA PRO A 144 -24.96 9.24 -5.48
C PRO A 144 -25.90 9.84 -4.41
N GLN A 145 -27.22 9.68 -4.56
CA GLN A 145 -28.21 10.17 -3.62
C GLN A 145 -28.06 9.64 -2.19
N THR A 146 -27.43 8.48 -2.00
CA THR A 146 -27.19 7.91 -0.66
C THR A 146 -26.10 8.66 0.11
N LEU A 147 -25.32 9.50 -0.57
CA LEU A 147 -24.17 10.21 -0.03
C LEU A 147 -24.47 11.68 0.31
N THR A 148 -25.67 12.18 0.01
CA THR A 148 -26.05 13.59 0.20
C THR A 148 -26.03 14.01 1.66
N CYS A 149 -26.31 13.10 2.59
CA CYS A 149 -26.37 13.35 4.03
C CYS A 149 -25.07 13.08 4.79
N VAL A 150 -23.99 12.71 4.12
CA VAL A 150 -22.69 12.48 4.75
C VAL A 150 -22.17 13.76 5.41
N ARG A 151 -21.82 13.69 6.68
CA ARG A 151 -21.32 14.82 7.50
C ARG A 151 -19.84 14.71 7.84
N ALA A 152 -19.33 13.47 7.93
CA ALA A 152 -17.93 13.24 8.24
C ALA A 152 -17.31 12.14 7.36
N VAL A 153 -16.02 12.30 7.06
CA VAL A 153 -15.21 11.33 6.31
C VAL A 153 -13.95 11.03 7.09
N VAL A 154 -13.73 9.74 7.39
CA VAL A 154 -12.49 9.25 7.99
C VAL A 154 -11.68 8.56 6.90
N LEU A 155 -10.41 8.96 6.74
CA LEU A 155 -9.41 8.39 5.85
C LEU A 155 -8.40 7.64 6.72
N ASP A 156 -8.55 6.32 6.83
CA ASP A 156 -7.65 5.53 7.68
C ASP A 156 -6.48 4.98 6.87
N GLU A 157 -5.34 4.85 7.55
CA GLU A 157 -4.04 4.45 6.97
C GLU A 157 -3.71 5.24 5.68
N LEU A 158 -3.93 6.57 5.72
CA LEU A 158 -3.79 7.45 4.55
C LEU A 158 -2.43 7.33 3.88
N HIS A 159 -1.36 7.07 4.64
CA HIS A 159 0.00 6.88 4.13
C HIS A 159 0.15 5.69 3.17
N VAL A 160 -0.79 4.76 3.15
CA VAL A 160 -0.81 3.61 2.22
C VAL A 160 -1.36 4.01 0.85
N LEU A 161 -2.19 5.04 0.81
CA LEU A 161 -2.83 5.54 -0.42
C LEU A 161 -2.08 6.73 -1.02
N ASP A 162 -1.48 7.55 -0.16
CA ASP A 162 -0.85 8.79 -0.59
C ASP A 162 0.41 8.50 -1.44
N GLY A 163 0.52 9.18 -2.58
CA GLY A 163 1.62 9.02 -3.52
C GLY A 163 1.43 7.94 -4.60
N ASP A 164 0.30 7.24 -4.62
CA ASP A 164 -0.04 6.27 -5.66
C ASP A 164 -1.32 6.66 -6.46
N ALA A 165 -1.66 5.88 -7.48
CA ALA A 165 -2.85 6.12 -8.30
C ALA A 165 -4.18 6.00 -7.52
N ARG A 166 -4.22 5.23 -6.44
CA ARG A 166 -5.40 5.10 -5.57
C ARG A 166 -5.59 6.36 -4.72
N GLY A 167 -4.50 6.96 -4.26
CA GLY A 167 -4.53 8.23 -3.57
C GLY A 167 -5.01 9.37 -4.47
N ASP A 168 -4.54 9.40 -5.72
CA ASP A 168 -5.03 10.36 -6.72
C ASP A 168 -6.51 10.13 -7.06
N GLN A 169 -6.96 8.88 -7.19
CA GLN A 169 -8.39 8.53 -7.31
C GLN A 169 -9.18 9.04 -6.12
N LEU A 170 -8.70 8.82 -4.90
CA LEU A 170 -9.37 9.28 -3.69
C LEU A 170 -9.55 10.81 -3.67
N ARG A 171 -8.56 11.58 -4.14
CA ARG A 171 -8.66 13.05 -4.26
C ARG A 171 -9.85 13.44 -5.14
N VAL A 172 -10.00 12.82 -6.31
CA VAL A 172 -11.12 13.10 -7.22
C VAL A 172 -12.46 12.63 -6.65
N VAL A 173 -12.51 11.46 -6.04
CA VAL A 173 -13.71 10.88 -5.40
C VAL A 173 -14.21 11.80 -4.26
N LEU A 174 -13.30 12.38 -3.45
CA LEU A 174 -13.67 13.36 -2.42
C LEU A 174 -14.20 14.67 -3.02
N ASN A 175 -13.65 15.12 -4.15
CA ASN A 175 -14.19 16.29 -4.87
C ASN A 175 -15.60 16.01 -5.39
N ARG A 176 -15.84 14.81 -5.97
CA ARG A 176 -17.17 14.36 -6.42
C ARG A 176 -18.17 14.32 -5.26
N LEU A 177 -17.75 13.79 -4.10
CA LEU A 177 -18.59 13.76 -2.91
C LEU A 177 -19.00 15.17 -2.46
N ARG A 178 -18.06 16.13 -2.47
CA ARG A 178 -18.36 17.54 -2.17
C ARG A 178 -19.38 18.14 -3.15
N GLN A 179 -19.23 17.88 -4.45
CA GLN A 179 -20.17 18.34 -5.48
C GLN A 179 -21.57 17.74 -5.30
N VAL A 180 -21.68 16.42 -5.06
CA VAL A 180 -22.96 15.74 -4.79
C VAL A 180 -23.68 16.38 -3.61
N ARG A 181 -22.95 16.65 -2.52
CA ARG A 181 -23.52 17.32 -1.35
C ARG A 181 -23.91 18.76 -1.61
N ALA A 182 -23.05 19.54 -2.30
CA ALA A 182 -23.35 20.91 -2.63
C ALA A 182 -24.62 21.02 -3.51
N TYR A 183 -24.75 20.14 -4.49
CA TYR A 183 -25.95 20.07 -5.33
C TYR A 183 -27.21 19.75 -4.52
N ALA A 184 -27.15 18.75 -3.64
CA ALA A 184 -28.27 18.38 -2.78
C ALA A 184 -28.65 19.48 -1.77
N ALA A 185 -27.66 20.22 -1.24
CA ALA A 185 -27.91 21.37 -0.37
C ALA A 185 -28.67 22.50 -1.07
N GLN A 186 -28.34 22.77 -2.35
CA GLN A 186 -29.09 23.73 -3.16
C GLN A 186 -30.54 23.31 -3.41
N ALA A 187 -30.80 22.01 -3.47
CA ALA A 187 -32.15 21.45 -3.62
C ALA A 187 -32.92 21.35 -2.28
N GLY A 188 -32.29 21.65 -1.15
CA GLY A 188 -32.87 21.50 0.18
C GLY A 188 -32.84 20.05 0.74
N ASP A 189 -32.18 19.14 0.03
CA ASP A 189 -32.17 17.69 0.33
C ASP A 189 -30.92 17.23 1.10
N ALA A 190 -30.01 18.13 1.47
CA ALA A 190 -28.78 17.79 2.16
C ALA A 190 -28.71 18.32 3.58
N ALA A 191 -27.87 17.67 4.38
CA ALA A 191 -27.49 18.20 5.68
C ALA A 191 -26.70 19.49 5.52
N ASP A 192 -27.08 20.52 6.26
CA ASP A 192 -26.31 21.77 6.36
C ASP A 192 -24.90 21.53 6.89
N GLY A 193 -23.98 22.36 6.41
CA GLY A 193 -22.62 22.43 6.90
C GLY A 193 -21.57 21.72 6.05
N ALA A 194 -20.33 22.10 6.29
CA ALA A 194 -19.16 21.53 5.62
C ALA A 194 -18.90 20.08 6.09
N LEU A 195 -18.31 19.27 5.18
CA LEU A 195 -17.78 17.96 5.55
C LEU A 195 -16.65 18.10 6.57
N GLN A 196 -16.73 17.35 7.66
CA GLN A 196 -15.62 17.20 8.60
C GLN A 196 -14.72 16.04 8.17
N TYR A 197 -13.41 16.27 8.08
CA TYR A 197 -12.44 15.26 7.65
C TYR A 197 -11.53 14.84 8.80
N VAL A 198 -11.27 13.55 8.87
CA VAL A 198 -10.28 12.97 9.79
C VAL A 198 -9.37 12.05 9.01
N ALA A 199 -8.08 12.34 8.98
CA ALA A 199 -7.08 11.42 8.45
C ALA A 199 -6.35 10.74 9.61
N LEU A 200 -6.21 9.42 9.51
CA LEU A 200 -5.45 8.60 10.44
C LEU A 200 -4.25 8.01 9.70
N SER A 201 -3.09 8.11 10.31
CA SER A 201 -1.85 7.62 9.70
C SER A 201 -0.88 7.10 10.74
N ALA A 202 0.07 6.29 10.30
CA ALA A 202 1.32 6.10 11.01
C ALA A 202 2.14 7.42 10.98
N THR A 203 3.38 7.39 11.40
CA THR A 203 4.25 8.57 11.36
C THR A 203 4.46 9.03 9.91
N LEU A 204 4.23 10.31 9.66
CA LEU A 204 4.49 11.00 8.40
C LEU A 204 5.53 12.09 8.63
N ALA A 205 6.36 12.36 7.65
CA ALA A 205 7.34 13.46 7.72
C ALA A 205 6.65 14.82 7.64
N GLU A 206 5.70 14.98 6.70
CA GLU A 206 4.98 16.23 6.43
C GLU A 206 3.45 16.05 6.50
N PRO A 207 2.88 15.84 7.69
CA PRO A 207 1.45 15.52 7.81
C PRO A 207 0.54 16.61 7.25
N ALA A 208 0.90 17.89 7.42
CA ALA A 208 0.11 19.01 6.92
C ALA A 208 0.02 19.01 5.39
N ALA A 209 1.15 18.79 4.71
CA ALA A 209 1.21 18.72 3.24
C ALA A 209 0.43 17.51 2.70
N VAL A 210 0.51 16.36 3.38
CA VAL A 210 -0.28 15.17 3.05
C VAL A 210 -1.77 15.48 3.18
N ALA A 211 -2.22 16.00 4.32
CA ALA A 211 -3.64 16.31 4.55
C ALA A 211 -4.18 17.31 3.51
N ALA A 212 -3.41 18.36 3.18
CA ALA A 212 -3.82 19.41 2.25
C ALA A 212 -4.13 18.89 0.83
N ARG A 213 -3.59 17.72 0.44
CA ARG A 213 -3.93 17.07 -0.83
C ARG A 213 -5.35 16.52 -0.86
N TYR A 214 -5.95 16.22 0.28
CA TYR A 214 -7.26 15.55 0.40
C TYR A 214 -8.35 16.48 0.93
N PHE A 215 -8.04 17.34 1.89
CA PHE A 215 -8.99 18.26 2.50
C PHE A 215 -8.31 19.50 3.09
N PRO A 216 -9.02 20.64 3.16
CA PRO A 216 -8.44 21.91 3.62
C PRO A 216 -8.35 21.98 5.14
N ALA A 217 -7.50 22.91 5.61
CA ALA A 217 -7.44 23.37 7.00
C ALA A 217 -7.35 22.27 8.07
N ALA A 218 -6.47 21.30 7.87
CA ALA A 218 -6.25 20.23 8.83
C ALA A 218 -5.45 20.71 10.05
N ARG A 219 -5.94 20.41 11.26
CA ARG A 219 -5.12 20.45 12.48
C ARG A 219 -4.25 19.21 12.52
N VAL A 220 -2.94 19.41 12.65
CA VAL A 220 -1.97 18.32 12.76
C VAL A 220 -1.84 17.91 14.22
N VAL A 221 -2.09 16.63 14.49
CA VAL A 221 -1.88 16.02 15.80
C VAL A 221 -0.86 14.89 15.62
N THR A 222 0.35 15.09 16.10
CA THR A 222 1.41 14.10 16.08
C THR A 222 1.72 13.62 17.48
N VAL A 223 1.61 12.30 17.68
CA VAL A 223 1.92 11.66 18.96
C VAL A 223 3.11 10.74 18.74
N PRO A 224 4.26 11.05 19.32
CA PRO A 224 5.45 10.21 19.18
C PRO A 224 5.18 8.78 19.62
N GLY A 225 5.60 7.81 18.81
CA GLY A 225 5.57 6.40 19.18
C GLY A 225 6.63 6.11 20.24
N GLY A 226 6.20 5.49 21.35
CA GLY A 226 7.08 5.26 22.51
C GLY A 226 7.35 3.77 22.81
N ARG A 227 7.21 2.84 21.84
CA ARG A 227 7.57 1.44 22.10
C ARG A 227 9.06 1.21 21.86
N THR A 228 9.75 0.65 22.85
CA THR A 228 11.14 0.19 22.69
C THR A 228 11.18 -0.91 21.64
N ARG A 229 12.20 -0.88 20.78
CA ARG A 229 12.41 -1.89 19.74
C ARG A 229 13.62 -2.72 20.11
N GLN A 230 13.45 -4.03 20.15
CA GLN A 230 14.54 -4.99 20.21
C GLN A 230 14.57 -5.71 18.87
N ILE A 231 15.63 -5.48 18.10
CA ILE A 231 15.79 -6.00 16.75
C ILE A 231 17.07 -6.82 16.73
N ASP A 232 16.92 -8.12 16.54
CA ASP A 232 18.03 -9.07 16.42
C ASP A 232 18.31 -9.29 14.92
N LEU A 233 19.54 -9.09 14.47
CA LEU A 233 19.97 -9.37 13.09
C LEU A 233 20.71 -10.71 13.08
N LEU A 234 20.27 -11.62 12.23
CA LEU A 234 20.73 -13.00 12.20
C LEU A 234 21.09 -13.42 10.77
N PRO A 235 22.26 -14.07 10.57
CA PRO A 235 22.61 -14.59 9.25
C PRO A 235 21.74 -15.80 8.89
N LEU A 236 21.33 -15.89 7.62
CA LEU A 236 20.60 -17.02 7.04
C LEU A 236 21.36 -17.52 5.82
N ALA A 237 21.79 -18.78 5.86
CA ALA A 237 22.41 -19.39 4.69
C ALA A 237 21.39 -19.48 3.53
N PRO A 238 21.78 -19.18 2.27
CA PRO A 238 20.86 -19.10 1.14
C PRO A 238 19.99 -20.35 0.95
N ASP A 239 20.57 -21.52 1.14
CA ASP A 239 19.92 -22.81 0.87
C ASP A 239 19.56 -23.60 2.15
N SER A 240 19.68 -23.00 3.33
CA SER A 240 19.43 -23.69 4.59
C SER A 240 18.59 -22.85 5.56
N PRO A 241 17.44 -23.38 6.02
CA PRO A 241 16.63 -22.73 7.04
C PRO A 241 17.15 -22.99 8.47
N ALA A 242 18.34 -23.58 8.64
CA ALA A 242 18.83 -24.05 9.94
C ALA A 242 18.82 -22.97 11.02
N ALA A 243 19.23 -21.72 10.69
CA ALA A 243 19.21 -20.61 11.64
C ALA A 243 17.79 -20.22 12.06
N LEU A 244 16.82 -20.25 11.13
CA LEU A 244 15.41 -20.03 11.43
C LEU A 244 14.86 -21.14 12.33
N VAL A 245 15.15 -22.39 12.01
CA VAL A 245 14.74 -23.56 12.82
C VAL A 245 15.35 -23.50 14.22
N ALA A 246 16.63 -23.11 14.35
CA ALA A 246 17.29 -22.91 15.63
C ALA A 246 16.63 -21.81 16.47
N LEU A 247 16.28 -20.68 15.85
CA LEU A 247 15.54 -19.61 16.53
C LEU A 247 14.19 -20.13 17.04
N LEU A 248 13.44 -20.87 16.22
CA LEU A 248 12.12 -21.42 16.56
C LEU A 248 12.20 -22.47 17.67
N ALA A 249 13.23 -23.30 17.70
CA ALA A 249 13.49 -24.26 18.79
C ALA A 249 13.70 -23.55 20.14
N GLY A 250 14.31 -22.36 20.13
CA GLY A 250 14.54 -21.52 21.33
C GLY A 250 13.33 -20.71 21.81
N PHE A 251 12.18 -20.77 21.15
CA PHE A 251 11.00 -19.93 21.47
C PHE A 251 10.50 -20.15 22.90
N ARG A 252 10.37 -21.40 23.34
CA ARG A 252 9.88 -21.71 24.69
C ARG A 252 10.78 -21.12 25.78
N ALA A 253 12.09 -21.15 25.59
CA ALA A 253 13.06 -20.58 26.54
C ALA A 253 12.94 -19.05 26.63
N ARG A 254 12.49 -18.40 25.55
CA ARG A 254 12.25 -16.95 25.48
C ARG A 254 10.82 -16.55 25.90
N GLY A 255 9.98 -17.51 26.26
CA GLY A 255 8.57 -17.27 26.57
C GLY A 255 7.71 -16.92 25.34
N TRP A 256 8.22 -17.13 24.13
CA TRP A 256 7.51 -16.87 22.88
C TRP A 256 6.69 -18.07 22.44
N ARG A 257 5.47 -17.83 22.00
CA ARG A 257 4.54 -18.86 21.55
C ARG A 257 4.05 -18.60 20.12
N LYS A 258 3.96 -17.34 19.71
CA LYS A 258 3.31 -16.94 18.48
C LYS A 258 4.19 -16.00 17.67
N ALA A 259 4.47 -16.35 16.42
CA ALA A 259 5.27 -15.52 15.54
C ALA A 259 4.61 -15.31 14.17
N LEU A 260 4.85 -14.12 13.62
CA LEU A 260 4.53 -13.76 12.25
C LEU A 260 5.83 -13.65 11.47
N VAL A 261 5.98 -14.46 10.43
CA VAL A 261 7.17 -14.51 9.58
C VAL A 261 6.85 -13.84 8.26
N PHE A 262 7.49 -12.70 7.99
CA PHE A 262 7.35 -11.99 6.72
C PHE A 262 8.45 -12.40 5.75
N CYS A 263 8.05 -12.79 4.55
CA CYS A 263 8.91 -13.02 3.40
C CYS A 263 8.61 -11.98 2.32
N ASN A 264 9.59 -11.65 1.48
CA ASN A 264 9.41 -10.64 0.45
C ASN A 264 8.67 -11.18 -0.78
N THR A 265 8.70 -12.49 -1.01
CA THR A 265 8.04 -13.14 -2.14
C THR A 265 7.16 -14.29 -1.68
N ARG A 266 6.16 -14.65 -2.49
CA ARG A 266 5.29 -15.81 -2.23
C ARG A 266 6.06 -17.12 -2.29
N ALA A 267 7.04 -17.22 -3.18
CA ALA A 267 7.92 -18.39 -3.29
C ALA A 267 8.71 -18.61 -2.00
N GLU A 268 9.23 -17.53 -1.40
CA GLU A 268 9.91 -17.61 -0.10
C GLU A 268 8.96 -18.01 1.03
N VAL A 269 7.71 -17.48 1.02
CA VAL A 269 6.68 -17.87 2.00
C VAL A 269 6.48 -19.39 1.97
N GLU A 270 6.28 -19.97 0.79
CA GLU A 270 6.07 -21.42 0.61
C GLU A 270 7.32 -22.23 0.96
N ALA A 271 8.49 -21.80 0.47
CA ALA A 271 9.75 -22.51 0.73
C ALA A 271 10.10 -22.54 2.23
N CYS A 272 9.99 -21.40 2.91
CA CYS A 272 10.26 -21.31 4.35
C CYS A 272 9.26 -22.13 5.17
N ALA A 273 7.96 -22.07 4.83
CA ALA A 273 6.94 -22.85 5.51
C ALA A 273 7.16 -24.37 5.34
N ALA A 274 7.47 -24.82 4.12
CA ALA A 274 7.77 -26.21 3.83
C ALA A 274 9.00 -26.71 4.61
N ALA A 275 10.08 -25.93 4.60
CA ALA A 275 11.32 -26.24 5.29
C ALA A 275 11.12 -26.34 6.83
N VAL A 276 10.37 -25.42 7.42
CA VAL A 276 10.07 -25.44 8.86
C VAL A 276 9.16 -26.62 9.25
N ARG A 277 8.22 -27.01 8.38
CA ARG A 277 7.39 -28.21 8.58
C ARG A 277 8.24 -29.49 8.57
N SER A 278 9.13 -29.62 7.58
CA SER A 278 10.01 -30.78 7.44
C SER A 278 11.00 -30.93 8.59
N ALA A 279 11.40 -29.81 9.20
CA ALA A 279 12.35 -29.80 10.31
C ALA A 279 11.75 -30.25 11.67
N GLY A 280 10.46 -30.57 11.75
CA GLY A 280 9.85 -31.09 12.98
C GLY A 280 9.85 -30.10 14.14
N THR A 281 9.55 -28.85 13.91
CA THR A 281 9.53 -27.79 14.93
C THR A 281 8.44 -28.00 15.98
N PRO A 282 8.52 -27.33 17.16
CA PRO A 282 7.53 -27.46 18.24
C PRO A 282 6.10 -27.04 17.87
N PHE A 283 5.90 -26.46 16.69
CA PHE A 283 4.61 -25.95 16.23
C PHE A 283 3.75 -26.99 15.51
N GLY A 284 4.34 -28.09 15.03
CA GLY A 284 3.60 -29.19 14.41
C GLY A 284 2.67 -28.73 13.28
N GLN A 285 1.35 -28.95 13.45
CA GLN A 285 0.32 -28.54 12.48
C GLN A 285 -0.05 -27.05 12.57
N GLN A 286 0.41 -26.30 13.57
CA GLN A 286 0.10 -24.89 13.79
C GLN A 286 1.03 -23.96 12.97
N ILE A 287 1.31 -24.34 11.73
CA ILE A 287 2.08 -23.57 10.76
C ILE A 287 1.15 -23.17 9.63
N TYR A 288 0.91 -21.86 9.51
CA TYR A 288 0.00 -21.25 8.55
C TYR A 288 0.77 -20.50 7.47
N VAL A 289 0.14 -20.31 6.31
CA VAL A 289 0.68 -19.56 5.18
C VAL A 289 -0.37 -18.57 4.70
N HIS A 290 0.00 -17.31 4.50
CA HIS A 290 -0.95 -16.24 4.13
C HIS A 290 -0.39 -15.31 3.04
N TYR A 291 -1.04 -15.29 1.87
CA TYR A 291 -0.72 -14.35 0.79
C TYR A 291 -1.96 -14.08 -0.09
N SER A 292 -1.89 -13.07 -0.96
CA SER A 292 -3.04 -12.52 -1.70
C SER A 292 -3.72 -13.50 -2.67
N ASN A 293 -2.98 -14.49 -3.20
CA ASN A 293 -3.49 -15.44 -4.21
C ASN A 293 -4.21 -16.66 -3.60
N LEU A 294 -4.18 -16.82 -2.29
CA LEU A 294 -5.03 -17.82 -1.64
C LEU A 294 -6.50 -17.46 -1.81
N GLU A 295 -7.34 -18.48 -1.90
CA GLU A 295 -8.78 -18.30 -1.93
C GLU A 295 -9.26 -17.52 -0.69
N ARG A 296 -10.29 -16.69 -0.86
CA ARG A 296 -10.77 -15.75 0.17
C ARG A 296 -11.22 -16.45 1.46
N GLN A 297 -12.00 -17.53 1.31
CA GLN A 297 -12.51 -18.26 2.46
C GLN A 297 -11.34 -18.89 3.23
N ARG A 298 -10.36 -19.44 2.49
CA ARG A 298 -9.15 -20.04 3.07
C ARG A 298 -8.33 -19.01 3.84
N ARG A 299 -8.18 -17.78 3.34
CA ARG A 299 -7.48 -16.70 4.07
C ARG A 299 -8.15 -16.38 5.40
N ARG A 300 -9.49 -16.27 5.41
CA ARG A 300 -10.26 -16.04 6.65
C ARG A 300 -10.10 -17.17 7.66
N GLU A 301 -10.20 -18.41 7.20
CA GLU A 301 -9.99 -19.58 8.06
C GLU A 301 -8.61 -19.57 8.71
N ILE A 302 -7.56 -19.22 7.92
CA ILE A 302 -6.20 -19.08 8.41
C ILE A 302 -6.09 -17.95 9.44
N GLU A 303 -6.66 -16.80 9.17
CA GLU A 303 -6.66 -15.65 10.07
C GLU A 303 -7.33 -16.00 11.42
N GLU A 304 -8.50 -16.65 11.38
CA GLU A 304 -9.25 -17.08 12.56
C GLU A 304 -8.51 -18.18 13.35
N GLN A 305 -8.03 -19.20 12.68
CA GLN A 305 -7.30 -20.30 13.31
C GLN A 305 -5.99 -19.79 13.95
N PHE A 306 -5.25 -18.96 13.23
CA PHE A 306 -4.05 -18.34 13.75
C PHE A 306 -4.36 -17.39 14.92
N ALA A 307 -5.42 -16.59 14.85
CA ALA A 307 -5.83 -15.72 15.97
C ALA A 307 -6.16 -16.50 17.24
N GLN A 308 -6.85 -17.65 17.11
CA GLN A 308 -7.30 -18.49 18.24
C GLN A 308 -6.19 -19.39 18.81
N ALA A 309 -5.16 -19.72 18.02
CA ALA A 309 -4.09 -20.59 18.45
C ALA A 309 -3.25 -19.99 19.58
N ASP A 310 -2.95 -20.76 20.62
CA ASP A 310 -2.06 -20.35 21.72
C ASP A 310 -0.59 -20.32 21.30
N ALA A 311 -0.18 -21.23 20.42
CA ALA A 311 1.17 -21.30 19.89
C ALA A 311 1.10 -21.60 18.39
N ALA A 312 1.64 -20.72 17.55
CA ALA A 312 1.55 -20.86 16.10
C ALA A 312 2.58 -20.01 15.35
N LEU A 313 2.86 -20.44 14.11
CA LEU A 313 3.62 -19.66 13.12
C LEU A 313 2.72 -19.30 11.94
N CYS A 314 2.83 -18.08 11.46
CA CYS A 314 2.20 -17.69 10.19
C CYS A 314 3.26 -17.09 9.28
N PHE A 315 3.50 -17.71 8.13
CA PHE A 315 4.34 -17.18 7.07
C PHE A 315 3.49 -16.33 6.15
N ALA A 316 3.88 -15.07 5.93
CA ALA A 316 3.10 -14.13 5.15
C ALA A 316 3.97 -13.29 4.21
N SER A 317 3.37 -12.87 3.10
CA SER A 317 3.88 -11.78 2.29
C SER A 317 3.39 -10.43 2.86
N SER A 318 3.30 -9.38 2.04
CA SER A 318 2.79 -8.07 2.47
C SER A 318 1.33 -8.04 2.95
N THR A 319 0.56 -9.10 2.77
CA THR A 319 -0.87 -9.14 3.10
C THR A 319 -1.21 -8.92 4.57
N LEU A 320 -0.31 -9.31 5.48
CA LEU A 320 -0.46 -9.11 6.91
C LEU A 320 0.35 -7.90 7.46
N GLU A 321 0.91 -7.06 6.60
CA GLU A 321 1.56 -5.80 7.00
C GLU A 321 0.56 -4.79 7.57
N LEU A 322 -0.66 -4.75 7.02
CA LEU A 322 -1.71 -3.82 7.41
C LEU A 322 -2.61 -4.41 8.49
N GLY A 323 -3.04 -3.59 9.39
CA GLY A 323 -3.83 -3.61 10.61
C GLY A 323 -4.78 -4.74 10.98
N ILE A 324 -4.75 -5.92 10.35
CA ILE A 324 -5.62 -7.03 10.72
C ILE A 324 -5.32 -7.51 12.14
N ASP A 325 -6.34 -7.74 12.96
CA ASP A 325 -6.19 -8.30 14.29
C ASP A 325 -6.06 -9.84 14.24
N ILE A 326 -4.83 -10.29 14.13
CA ILE A 326 -4.45 -11.71 14.15
C ILE A 326 -4.05 -12.20 15.55
N GLY A 327 -4.51 -11.48 16.58
CA GLY A 327 -4.19 -11.75 17.98
C GLY A 327 -2.83 -11.20 18.42
N SER A 328 -2.41 -11.59 19.61
CA SER A 328 -1.10 -11.17 20.16
C SER A 328 0.02 -11.94 19.48
N ILE A 329 1.00 -11.22 18.94
CA ILE A 329 2.23 -11.74 18.35
C ILE A 329 3.36 -11.41 19.32
N ASP A 330 4.15 -12.43 19.69
CA ASP A 330 5.28 -12.24 20.60
C ASP A 330 6.48 -11.68 19.87
N VAL A 331 6.77 -12.21 18.69
CA VAL A 331 7.90 -11.78 17.85
C VAL A 331 7.51 -11.74 16.38
N THR A 332 8.01 -10.76 15.67
CA THR A 332 7.95 -10.68 14.21
C THR A 332 9.29 -11.11 13.62
N ILE A 333 9.26 -12.01 12.66
CA ILE A 333 10.45 -12.47 11.94
C ILE A 333 10.41 -11.94 10.52
N LEU A 334 11.50 -11.34 10.05
CA LEU A 334 11.66 -10.88 8.68
C LEU A 334 12.71 -11.74 7.97
N ILE A 335 12.38 -12.26 6.80
CA ILE A 335 13.30 -12.96 5.91
C ILE A 335 13.70 -11.99 4.80
N GLY A 336 14.90 -11.43 4.90
CA GLY A 336 15.39 -10.37 4.04
C GLY A 336 14.84 -8.98 4.36
N ALA A 337 15.48 -7.95 3.80
CA ALA A 337 15.09 -6.56 3.97
C ALA A 337 13.83 -6.23 3.16
N PRO A 338 12.82 -5.55 3.72
CA PRO A 338 11.71 -5.02 2.95
C PRO A 338 12.14 -3.80 2.13
N GLY A 339 11.40 -3.48 1.05
CA GLY A 339 11.76 -2.43 0.10
C GLY A 339 11.61 -0.99 0.60
N SER A 340 11.06 -0.76 1.81
CA SER A 340 10.89 0.58 2.38
C SER A 340 10.87 0.59 3.91
N ALA A 341 11.19 1.74 4.49
CA ALA A 341 11.12 1.95 5.94
C ALA A 341 9.67 1.86 6.46
N ALA A 342 8.68 2.24 5.66
CA ALA A 342 7.27 2.11 6.01
C ALA A 342 6.88 0.65 6.16
N ALA A 343 7.22 -0.21 5.18
CA ALA A 343 6.97 -1.65 5.24
C ALA A 343 7.71 -2.30 6.43
N PHE A 344 8.97 -1.92 6.67
CA PHE A 344 9.73 -2.38 7.82
C PHE A 344 9.02 -2.06 9.15
N ALA A 345 8.64 -0.80 9.35
CA ALA A 345 7.96 -0.36 10.57
C ALA A 345 6.58 -1.04 10.75
N GLN A 346 5.83 -1.26 9.68
CA GLN A 346 4.55 -1.96 9.70
C GLN A 346 4.70 -3.44 10.07
N ARG A 347 5.70 -4.13 9.48
CA ARG A 347 5.99 -5.54 9.78
C ARG A 347 6.40 -5.73 11.23
N ILE A 348 7.44 -5.04 11.71
CA ILE A 348 7.90 -5.19 13.09
C ILE A 348 6.86 -4.73 14.11
N GLY A 349 6.05 -3.73 13.75
CA GLY A 349 4.95 -3.20 14.58
C GLY A 349 3.82 -4.19 14.87
N ARG A 350 3.83 -5.40 14.26
CA ARG A 350 2.88 -6.48 14.53
C ARG A 350 3.12 -7.16 15.86
N SER A 351 4.37 -7.23 16.34
CA SER A 351 4.71 -7.78 17.66
C SER A 351 4.46 -6.80 18.81
N GLY A 352 4.34 -7.32 20.00
CA GLY A 352 4.29 -6.55 21.24
C GLY A 352 3.09 -5.61 21.39
N ARG A 353 1.94 -5.88 20.78
CA ARG A 353 0.75 -5.02 20.87
C ARG A 353 0.26 -4.82 22.30
N ARG A 354 0.42 -5.82 23.17
CA ARG A 354 0.06 -5.79 24.60
C ARG A 354 1.23 -5.42 25.49
N GLN A 355 2.45 -5.40 24.97
CA GLN A 355 3.68 -5.07 25.67
C GLN A 355 4.22 -3.71 25.20
N ARG A 356 5.06 -3.06 26.02
CA ARG A 356 5.72 -1.81 25.63
C ARG A 356 6.93 -2.02 24.71
N MET A 357 7.26 -3.27 24.39
CA MET A 357 8.45 -3.67 23.61
C MET A 357 8.03 -4.40 22.34
N ILE A 358 8.65 -4.01 21.23
CA ILE A 358 8.57 -4.70 19.94
C ILE A 358 9.75 -5.65 19.86
N HIS A 359 9.50 -6.94 19.62
CA HIS A 359 10.54 -7.92 19.34
C HIS A 359 10.52 -8.26 17.84
N ALA A 360 11.68 -8.13 17.20
CA ALA A 360 11.86 -8.49 15.80
C ALA A 360 13.16 -9.27 15.61
N ALA A 361 13.13 -10.36 14.87
CA ALA A 361 14.29 -11.09 14.40
C ALA A 361 14.37 -10.97 12.88
N CYS A 362 15.42 -10.35 12.38
CA CYS A 362 15.60 -10.05 10.97
C CYS A 362 16.72 -10.90 10.40
N PHE A 363 16.41 -11.76 9.46
CA PHE A 363 17.36 -12.64 8.79
C PHE A 363 17.88 -11.96 7.52
N HIS A 364 19.20 -12.05 7.30
CA HIS A 364 19.88 -11.59 6.10
C HIS A 364 20.70 -12.71 5.46
N ARG A 365 20.76 -12.74 4.13
CA ARG A 365 21.52 -13.74 3.36
C ARG A 365 22.85 -13.18 2.85
N THR A 366 22.88 -11.86 2.68
CA THR A 366 24.05 -11.15 2.16
C THR A 366 24.45 -10.00 3.08
N PRO A 367 25.69 -9.54 3.01
CA PRO A 367 26.14 -8.33 3.71
C PRO A 367 25.31 -7.09 3.36
N LEU A 368 24.85 -6.98 2.10
CA LEU A 368 23.97 -5.90 1.66
C LEU A 368 22.61 -5.95 2.36
N GLU A 369 21.98 -7.12 2.46
CA GLU A 369 20.72 -7.26 3.20
C GLU A 369 20.88 -6.87 4.68
N GLU A 370 22.03 -7.22 5.29
CA GLU A 370 22.35 -6.80 6.66
C GLU A 370 22.44 -5.28 6.77
N ALA A 371 23.20 -4.64 5.88
CA ALA A 371 23.36 -3.18 5.86
C ALA A 371 22.02 -2.46 5.65
N LEU A 372 21.16 -2.97 4.75
CA LEU A 372 19.81 -2.46 4.54
C LEU A 372 18.94 -2.60 5.80
N LEU A 373 18.95 -3.76 6.46
CA LEU A 373 18.20 -3.97 7.70
C LEU A 373 18.68 -3.06 8.83
N ARG A 374 19.99 -2.85 8.98
CA ARG A 374 20.56 -1.90 9.93
C ARG A 374 20.12 -0.47 9.63
N THR A 375 20.16 -0.08 8.35
CA THR A 375 19.69 1.23 7.88
C THR A 375 18.21 1.45 8.22
N LEU A 376 17.34 0.46 7.93
CA LEU A 376 15.92 0.52 8.22
C LEU A 376 15.61 0.54 9.73
N ALA A 377 16.44 -0.09 10.55
CA ALA A 377 16.30 -0.09 12.00
C ALA A 377 16.73 1.24 12.64
N ALA A 378 17.75 1.90 12.10
CA ALA A 378 18.39 3.07 12.69
C ALA A 378 17.67 4.39 12.39
N ALA A 379 17.18 4.61 11.18
CA ALA A 379 16.65 5.90 10.76
C ALA A 379 15.36 5.80 9.94
N PRO A 380 14.42 6.76 10.06
CA PRO A 380 13.34 6.89 9.11
C PRO A 380 13.90 7.27 7.74
N GLU A 381 13.35 6.67 6.70
CA GLU A 381 13.61 7.07 5.31
C GLU A 381 13.14 8.52 5.09
N PRO A 382 13.92 9.37 4.38
CA PRO A 382 13.43 10.69 3.99
C PRO A 382 12.12 10.56 3.24
N ALA A 383 11.15 11.43 3.54
CA ALA A 383 9.89 11.45 2.81
C ALA A 383 10.17 11.67 1.32
N PRO A 384 9.57 10.88 0.43
CA PRO A 384 9.64 11.17 -0.99
C PRO A 384 8.97 12.53 -1.26
N PRO A 385 9.44 13.29 -2.27
CA PRO A 385 8.76 14.51 -2.68
C PRO A 385 7.31 14.18 -3.07
N PRO A 386 6.38 15.16 -2.94
CA PRO A 386 5.00 14.95 -3.35
C PRO A 386 4.95 14.60 -4.84
N ALA A 387 4.43 13.42 -5.15
CA ALA A 387 4.25 12.99 -6.53
C ALA A 387 3.20 13.87 -7.24
N PRO A 388 3.39 14.23 -8.52
CA PRO A 388 2.38 14.90 -9.32
C PRO A 388 1.12 14.04 -9.48
N PHE A 389 0.00 14.67 -9.85
CA PHE A 389 -1.23 13.93 -10.12
C PHE A 389 -1.09 13.09 -11.40
N ARG A 390 -1.49 11.82 -11.33
CA ARG A 390 -1.42 10.87 -12.47
C ARG A 390 -2.58 11.09 -13.44
N PRO A 391 -2.34 11.56 -14.68
CA PRO A 391 -3.41 11.81 -15.66
C PRO A 391 -4.22 10.54 -16.01
N ALA A 392 -3.67 9.35 -15.85
CA ALA A 392 -4.36 8.08 -16.05
C ALA A 392 -5.61 7.92 -15.16
N VAL A 393 -5.57 8.52 -13.97
CA VAL A 393 -6.72 8.55 -13.06
C VAL A 393 -7.88 9.36 -13.63
N ALA A 394 -7.60 10.41 -14.39
CA ALA A 394 -8.66 11.17 -15.04
C ALA A 394 -9.41 10.35 -16.09
N VAL A 395 -8.74 9.46 -16.82
CA VAL A 395 -9.41 8.54 -17.78
C VAL A 395 -10.40 7.65 -17.04
N GLN A 396 -9.98 7.00 -15.98
CA GLN A 396 -10.84 6.15 -15.16
C GLN A 396 -12.02 6.93 -14.57
N GLN A 397 -11.78 8.16 -14.07
CA GLN A 397 -12.83 8.99 -13.49
C GLN A 397 -13.81 9.54 -14.54
N ILE A 398 -13.38 9.82 -15.76
CA ILE A 398 -14.27 10.17 -16.89
C ILE A 398 -15.24 9.00 -17.14
N PHE A 399 -14.76 7.76 -17.16
CA PHE A 399 -15.62 6.59 -17.36
C PHE A 399 -16.63 6.42 -16.22
N SER A 400 -16.18 6.55 -14.97
CA SER A 400 -17.04 6.49 -13.79
C SER A 400 -18.10 7.61 -13.75
N LEU A 401 -17.72 8.85 -14.15
CA LEU A 401 -18.63 10.00 -14.22
C LEU A 401 -19.69 9.85 -15.29
N LEU A 402 -19.38 9.24 -16.44
CA LEU A 402 -20.38 8.93 -17.46
C LEU A 402 -21.48 8.00 -16.95
N LEU A 403 -21.11 7.06 -16.06
CA LEU A 403 -22.07 6.17 -15.40
C LEU A 403 -22.87 6.88 -14.29
N GLN A 404 -22.28 7.89 -13.65
CA GLN A 404 -22.96 8.73 -12.66
C GLN A 404 -23.97 9.68 -13.29
N SER A 405 -23.69 10.15 -14.50
CA SER A 405 -24.51 11.15 -15.17
C SER A 405 -25.90 10.62 -15.53
N PRO A 406 -27.00 11.24 -15.08
CA PRO A 406 -28.36 10.82 -15.43
C PRO A 406 -28.63 10.84 -16.93
N THR A 407 -27.94 11.73 -17.67
CA THR A 407 -28.07 11.86 -19.13
C THR A 407 -27.07 10.98 -19.89
N GLY A 408 -26.14 10.31 -19.18
CA GLY A 408 -25.03 9.56 -19.77
C GLY A 408 -24.06 10.45 -20.54
N ALA A 409 -24.01 11.75 -20.22
CA ALA A 409 -23.18 12.73 -20.91
C ALA A 409 -22.34 13.57 -19.94
N LEU A 410 -21.19 14.03 -20.42
CA LEU A 410 -20.28 14.94 -19.72
C LEU A 410 -20.00 16.17 -20.58
N ARG A 411 -19.70 17.28 -19.94
CA ARG A 411 -19.21 18.52 -20.56
C ARG A 411 -17.84 18.89 -19.99
N LEU A 412 -17.02 19.55 -20.80
CA LEU A 412 -15.65 19.90 -20.40
C LEU A 412 -15.62 20.84 -19.18
N GLN A 413 -16.49 21.86 -19.12
CA GLN A 413 -16.46 22.85 -18.06
C GLN A 413 -16.68 22.25 -16.65
N PRO A 414 -17.74 21.48 -16.36
CA PRO A 414 -17.91 20.82 -15.06
C PRO A 414 -16.79 19.83 -14.74
N LEU A 415 -16.24 19.17 -15.77
CA LEU A 415 -15.10 18.27 -15.61
C LEU A 415 -13.84 19.05 -15.19
N ALA A 416 -13.55 20.18 -15.83
CA ALA A 416 -12.42 21.05 -15.48
C ALA A 416 -12.54 21.62 -14.06
N GLU A 417 -13.73 21.97 -13.61
CA GLU A 417 -13.99 22.40 -12.23
C GLU A 417 -13.73 21.26 -11.22
N LEU A 418 -14.14 20.05 -11.54
CA LEU A 418 -13.89 18.88 -10.68
C LEU A 418 -12.38 18.59 -10.52
N PHE A 419 -11.62 18.75 -11.61
CA PHE A 419 -10.17 18.51 -11.63
C PHE A 419 -9.33 19.76 -11.34
N ALA A 420 -9.95 20.86 -10.91
CA ALA A 420 -9.23 22.10 -10.58
C ALA A 420 -8.11 21.82 -9.56
N GLY A 421 -6.91 22.32 -9.85
CA GLY A 421 -5.71 22.07 -9.06
C GLY A 421 -5.09 20.67 -9.19
N LEU A 422 -5.69 19.77 -9.98
CA LEU A 422 -5.17 18.41 -10.27
C LEU A 422 -4.69 18.29 -11.71
N LEU A 423 -5.50 18.72 -12.66
CA LEU A 423 -5.22 18.61 -14.09
C LEU A 423 -5.80 19.82 -14.83
N SER A 424 -5.06 20.36 -15.81
CA SER A 424 -5.52 21.52 -16.58
C SER A 424 -6.67 21.15 -17.55
N ALA A 425 -7.52 22.15 -17.89
CA ALA A 425 -8.58 21.99 -18.87
C ALA A 425 -8.06 21.52 -20.24
N ALA A 426 -6.90 22.04 -20.67
CA ALA A 426 -6.27 21.62 -21.93
C ALA A 426 -5.86 20.13 -21.92
N ASN A 427 -5.34 19.62 -20.79
CA ASN A 427 -5.01 18.20 -20.66
C ASN A 427 -6.28 17.33 -20.66
N LEU A 428 -7.35 17.78 -20.00
CA LEU A 428 -8.66 17.08 -20.03
C LEU A 428 -9.24 17.05 -21.45
N GLU A 429 -9.18 18.14 -22.19
CA GLU A 429 -9.62 18.20 -23.57
C GLU A 429 -8.82 17.26 -24.47
N ALA A 430 -7.49 17.22 -24.30
CA ALA A 430 -6.63 16.28 -25.02
C ALA A 430 -6.98 14.81 -24.73
N ILE A 431 -7.28 14.49 -23.44
CA ILE A 431 -7.73 13.13 -23.04
C ILE A 431 -9.07 12.81 -23.70
N LEU A 432 -10.06 13.71 -23.62
CA LEU A 432 -11.39 13.49 -24.22
C LEU A 432 -11.30 13.30 -25.73
N GLY A 433 -10.49 14.12 -26.43
CA GLY A 433 -10.24 13.99 -27.87
C GLY A 433 -9.58 12.67 -28.24
N HIS A 434 -8.61 12.22 -27.47
CA HIS A 434 -7.96 10.92 -27.68
C HIS A 434 -8.91 9.74 -27.42
N LEU A 435 -9.70 9.79 -26.36
CA LEU A 435 -10.70 8.75 -26.06
C LEU A 435 -11.80 8.70 -27.14
N HIS A 436 -12.12 9.83 -27.77
CA HIS A 436 -13.00 9.87 -28.93
C HIS A 436 -12.37 9.24 -30.16
N ALA A 437 -11.15 9.62 -30.52
CA ALA A 437 -10.42 9.05 -31.64
C ALA A 437 -10.24 7.51 -31.49
N THR A 438 -10.12 7.01 -30.27
CA THR A 438 -9.99 5.58 -29.95
C THR A 438 -11.32 4.88 -29.67
N ARG A 439 -12.47 5.54 -29.95
CA ARG A 439 -13.85 5.01 -29.82
C ARG A 439 -14.28 4.63 -28.38
N TYR A 440 -13.59 5.10 -27.36
CA TYR A 440 -14.10 5.00 -25.97
C TYR A 440 -15.20 6.04 -25.71
N LEU A 441 -15.10 7.22 -26.34
CA LEU A 441 -16.11 8.27 -26.29
C LEU A 441 -16.68 8.57 -27.66
N THR A 442 -17.85 9.19 -27.68
CA THR A 442 -18.47 9.80 -28.86
C THR A 442 -18.96 11.19 -28.49
N THR A 443 -19.01 12.10 -29.48
CA THR A 443 -19.55 13.45 -29.31
C THR A 443 -21.05 13.49 -29.60
N ALA A 444 -21.78 14.33 -28.85
CA ALA A 444 -23.17 14.62 -29.06
C ALA A 444 -23.37 16.13 -29.30
N ARG A 445 -24.59 16.56 -29.65
CA ARG A 445 -24.92 17.97 -29.84
C ARG A 445 -24.60 18.78 -28.59
N GLY A 446 -24.12 20.02 -28.78
CA GLY A 446 -23.82 20.94 -27.67
C GLY A 446 -22.49 20.67 -26.94
N GLY A 447 -21.55 19.98 -27.58
CA GLY A 447 -20.21 19.72 -26.99
C GLY A 447 -20.22 18.69 -25.85
N GLU A 448 -21.22 17.82 -25.85
CA GLU A 448 -21.32 16.72 -24.87
C GLU A 448 -20.52 15.50 -25.31
N TRP A 449 -19.93 14.83 -24.33
CA TRP A 449 -19.22 13.56 -24.49
C TRP A 449 -20.06 12.43 -23.90
N ARG A 450 -20.21 11.32 -24.64
CA ARG A 450 -20.98 10.15 -24.24
C ARG A 450 -20.14 8.86 -24.39
N ALA A 451 -20.59 7.79 -23.78
CA ALA A 451 -19.95 6.48 -23.89
C ALA A 451 -19.95 5.99 -25.36
N GLY A 452 -18.77 5.76 -25.88
CA GLY A 452 -18.54 5.13 -27.19
C GLY A 452 -18.63 3.61 -27.12
N GLU A 453 -18.46 2.95 -28.27
CA GLU A 453 -18.63 1.49 -28.42
C GLU A 453 -17.69 0.69 -27.49
N ARG A 454 -16.41 1.10 -27.43
CA ARG A 454 -15.42 0.40 -26.60
C ARG A 454 -15.71 0.52 -25.09
N LEU A 455 -16.18 1.69 -24.65
CA LEU A 455 -16.56 1.87 -23.24
C LEU A 455 -17.81 1.06 -22.91
N LYS A 456 -18.82 1.01 -23.78
CA LYS A 456 -20.01 0.16 -23.58
C LYS A 456 -19.64 -1.30 -23.42
N ARG A 457 -18.78 -1.83 -24.30
CA ARG A 457 -18.25 -3.21 -24.16
C ARG A 457 -17.52 -3.41 -22.83
N LEU A 458 -16.73 -2.43 -22.39
CA LEU A 458 -16.03 -2.50 -21.11
C LEU A 458 -17.02 -2.53 -19.93
N VAL A 459 -18.11 -1.78 -20.01
CA VAL A 459 -19.22 -1.80 -19.01
C VAL A 459 -19.86 -3.18 -18.97
N ASP A 460 -20.19 -3.76 -20.13
CA ASP A 460 -20.80 -5.08 -20.23
C ASP A 460 -19.90 -6.19 -19.64
N LEU A 461 -18.60 -6.06 -19.81
CA LEU A 461 -17.61 -7.00 -19.27
C LEU A 461 -17.38 -6.86 -17.76
N GLN A 462 -17.80 -5.77 -17.11
CA GLN A 462 -17.58 -5.59 -15.65
C GLN A 462 -18.23 -6.68 -14.79
N ALA A 463 -19.26 -7.35 -15.28
CA ALA A 463 -19.90 -8.47 -14.60
C ALA A 463 -19.04 -9.76 -14.64
N SER A 464 -18.03 -9.84 -15.51
CA SER A 464 -17.15 -10.99 -15.63
C SER A 464 -15.89 -10.83 -14.76
N GLU A 465 -15.39 -11.94 -14.23
CA GLU A 465 -14.12 -11.96 -13.48
C GLU A 465 -12.90 -11.62 -14.36
N HIS A 466 -13.07 -11.64 -15.68
CA HIS A 466 -12.04 -11.43 -16.70
C HIS A 466 -12.03 -10.01 -17.29
N ALA A 467 -12.71 -9.05 -16.67
CA ALA A 467 -12.69 -7.67 -17.14
C ALA A 467 -11.25 -7.13 -17.17
N PRO A 468 -10.76 -6.65 -18.33
CA PRO A 468 -9.36 -6.21 -18.49
C PRO A 468 -9.04 -4.95 -17.66
N LEU A 469 -10.05 -4.13 -17.41
CA LEU A 469 -9.96 -2.89 -16.63
C LEU A 469 -11.17 -2.78 -15.70
N SER A 470 -10.98 -2.34 -14.49
CA SER A 470 -12.07 -2.05 -13.56
C SER A 470 -12.48 -0.59 -13.66
N LEU A 471 -13.74 -0.30 -13.99
CA LEU A 471 -14.26 1.07 -14.13
C LEU A 471 -14.14 1.91 -12.85
N TYR A 472 -13.94 1.27 -11.71
CA TYR A 472 -13.91 1.92 -10.41
C TYR A 472 -12.56 1.76 -9.69
N SER A 473 -11.52 1.26 -10.37
CA SER A 473 -10.23 0.99 -9.75
C SER A 473 -9.06 1.32 -10.67
N ASN A 474 -8.02 1.92 -10.12
CA ASN A 474 -6.73 2.14 -10.76
C ASN A 474 -5.69 1.07 -10.39
N ILE A 475 -6.11 -0.02 -9.73
CA ILE A 475 -5.25 -1.16 -9.47
C ILE A 475 -5.07 -1.92 -10.79
N GLU A 476 -3.83 -2.12 -11.19
CA GLU A 476 -3.52 -2.92 -12.37
C GLU A 476 -3.97 -4.38 -12.16
N ASN A 477 -4.90 -4.85 -12.98
CA ASN A 477 -5.18 -6.28 -13.08
C ASN A 477 -4.00 -6.91 -13.82
N ARG A 478 -3.10 -7.55 -13.09
CA ARG A 478 -2.09 -8.41 -13.72
C ARG A 478 -2.80 -9.56 -14.45
N ALA A 479 -2.20 -9.98 -15.58
CA ALA A 479 -2.71 -10.98 -16.52
C ALA A 479 -3.53 -12.10 -15.87
N ALA A 480 -4.50 -12.64 -16.62
CA ALA A 480 -5.43 -13.68 -16.24
C ALA A 480 -4.77 -14.77 -15.40
N ALA A 481 -5.03 -14.76 -14.09
CA ALA A 481 -4.49 -15.78 -13.20
C ALA A 481 -5.28 -17.07 -13.37
N ILE A 482 -4.57 -18.19 -13.52
CA ILE A 482 -5.17 -19.53 -13.62
C ILE A 482 -5.62 -19.96 -12.22
N LYS A 483 -6.85 -20.44 -12.10
CA LYS A 483 -7.37 -21.01 -10.86
C LYS A 483 -6.73 -22.36 -10.59
N ILE A 484 -6.30 -22.64 -9.37
CA ILE A 484 -5.93 -23.98 -8.90
C ILE A 484 -7.15 -24.56 -8.20
N ARG A 485 -7.60 -25.73 -8.63
CA ARG A 485 -8.71 -26.49 -8.02
C ARG A 485 -8.21 -27.82 -7.43
N ASP A 486 -8.61 -28.08 -6.23
CA ASP A 486 -8.40 -29.39 -5.62
C ASP A 486 -9.40 -30.42 -6.16
N GLN A 487 -8.91 -31.57 -6.62
CA GLN A 487 -9.73 -32.60 -7.27
C GLN A 487 -10.76 -33.24 -6.33
N HIS A 488 -10.47 -33.30 -5.03
CA HIS A 488 -11.35 -33.93 -4.05
C HIS A 488 -12.44 -32.99 -3.56
N SER A 489 -12.07 -31.77 -3.21
CA SER A 489 -13.00 -30.77 -2.68
C SER A 489 -13.70 -29.97 -3.76
N GLN A 490 -13.22 -30.02 -5.02
CA GLN A 490 -13.70 -29.20 -6.14
C GLN A 490 -13.59 -27.68 -5.92
N GLN A 491 -12.92 -27.26 -4.86
CA GLN A 491 -12.78 -25.86 -4.48
C GLN A 491 -11.55 -25.22 -5.15
N VAL A 492 -11.67 -23.92 -5.42
CA VAL A 492 -10.52 -23.11 -5.81
C VAL A 492 -9.68 -22.86 -4.57
N VAL A 493 -8.44 -23.32 -4.56
CA VAL A 493 -7.50 -23.18 -3.44
C VAL A 493 -6.55 -22.01 -3.61
N ALA A 494 -6.20 -21.67 -4.85
CA ALA A 494 -5.33 -20.54 -5.16
C ALA A 494 -5.47 -20.09 -6.62
N THR A 495 -4.72 -19.03 -6.98
CA THR A 495 -4.51 -18.61 -8.37
C THR A 495 -3.03 -18.49 -8.66
N VAL A 496 -2.60 -18.86 -9.87
CA VAL A 496 -1.20 -18.83 -10.33
C VAL A 496 -1.08 -18.18 -11.72
N ASP A 497 0.12 -17.77 -12.05
CA ASP A 497 0.40 -17.21 -13.37
C ASP A 497 0.39 -18.29 -14.48
N PRO A 498 0.01 -17.97 -15.75
CA PRO A 498 -0.08 -18.95 -16.85
C PRO A 498 1.20 -19.73 -17.18
N LEU A 499 2.37 -19.21 -16.78
CA LEU A 499 3.68 -19.87 -16.96
C LEU A 499 3.85 -21.19 -16.21
N TRP A 500 2.83 -21.62 -15.46
CA TRP A 500 2.84 -22.80 -14.58
C TRP A 500 2.22 -24.04 -15.16
N LEU A 501 1.60 -23.94 -16.33
CA LEU A 501 0.88 -25.06 -16.96
C LEU A 501 1.77 -26.28 -17.27
N ASP A 502 3.09 -26.09 -17.37
CA ASP A 502 4.04 -27.14 -17.77
C ASP A 502 4.74 -27.84 -16.60
N ARG A 503 4.23 -27.72 -15.35
CA ARG A 503 4.85 -28.31 -14.16
C ARG A 503 4.09 -29.54 -13.69
N GLU A 504 4.84 -30.58 -13.28
CA GLU A 504 4.26 -31.84 -12.75
C GLU A 504 3.88 -31.77 -11.28
N ALA A 505 4.50 -30.88 -10.49
CA ALA A 505 4.24 -30.71 -9.07
C ALA A 505 4.34 -29.26 -8.62
N LEU A 506 3.50 -28.85 -7.66
CA LEU A 506 3.44 -27.53 -7.06
C LEU A 506 3.57 -27.63 -5.54
N THR A 507 4.03 -26.55 -4.90
CA THR A 507 3.94 -26.40 -3.45
C THR A 507 2.94 -25.33 -3.09
N LEU A 508 1.93 -25.64 -2.28
CA LEU A 508 0.92 -24.72 -1.79
C LEU A 508 0.75 -24.85 -0.28
N GLU A 509 0.76 -23.74 0.44
CA GLU A 509 0.74 -23.71 1.91
C GLU A 509 1.87 -24.56 2.53
N GLY A 510 3.03 -24.66 1.86
CA GLY A 510 4.15 -25.48 2.26
C GLY A 510 3.90 -27.00 2.13
N ARG A 511 2.92 -27.43 1.35
CA ARG A 511 2.59 -28.82 1.09
C ARG A 511 2.74 -29.14 -0.38
N PRO A 512 3.28 -30.30 -0.76
CA PRO A 512 3.38 -30.70 -2.15
C PRO A 512 1.99 -31.05 -2.71
N LEU A 513 1.76 -30.63 -3.95
CA LEU A 513 0.57 -30.94 -4.75
C LEU A 513 1.03 -31.49 -6.09
N ASP A 514 0.45 -32.61 -6.50
CA ASP A 514 0.64 -33.16 -7.83
C ASP A 514 -0.31 -32.48 -8.80
N VAL A 515 0.22 -32.05 -9.96
CA VAL A 515 -0.56 -31.40 -11.01
C VAL A 515 -1.21 -32.51 -11.84
N GLY A 516 -2.54 -32.47 -11.96
CA GLY A 516 -3.30 -33.38 -12.78
C GLY A 516 -3.43 -32.89 -14.22
N TRP A 517 -4.41 -32.01 -14.50
CA TRP A 517 -4.66 -31.49 -15.84
C TRP A 517 -5.12 -30.04 -15.78
N PHE A 518 -5.03 -29.36 -16.93
CA PHE A 518 -5.59 -28.04 -17.17
C PHE A 518 -6.83 -28.16 -18.07
N ASP A 519 -7.97 -27.61 -17.64
CA ASP A 519 -9.24 -27.71 -18.36
C ASP A 519 -9.57 -26.48 -19.23
N GLY A 520 -8.64 -25.53 -19.35
CA GLY A 520 -8.82 -24.25 -20.04
C GLY A 520 -9.12 -23.07 -19.11
N GLU A 521 -9.63 -23.32 -17.88
CA GLU A 521 -9.89 -22.30 -16.86
C GLU A 521 -9.13 -22.53 -15.56
N ALA A 522 -8.95 -23.79 -15.18
CA ALA A 522 -8.34 -24.17 -13.93
C ALA A 522 -7.31 -25.28 -14.09
N LEU A 523 -6.28 -25.25 -13.24
CA LEU A 523 -5.30 -26.29 -13.06
C LEU A 523 -5.78 -27.19 -11.92
N TRP A 524 -6.01 -28.46 -12.21
CA TRP A 524 -6.50 -29.45 -11.25
C TRP A 524 -5.34 -30.14 -10.54
N VAL A 525 -5.39 -30.17 -9.20
CA VAL A 525 -4.31 -30.69 -8.36
C VAL A 525 -4.84 -31.71 -7.34
N THR A 526 -3.95 -32.60 -6.91
CA THR A 526 -4.19 -33.54 -5.78
C THR A 526 -3.11 -33.37 -4.73
N ARG A 527 -3.35 -33.82 -3.51
CA ARG A 527 -2.32 -33.85 -2.48
C ARG A 527 -1.19 -34.79 -2.93
N GLY A 528 0.01 -34.27 -3.08
CA GLY A 528 1.19 -35.02 -3.46
C GLY A 528 1.72 -35.87 -2.31
N ARG A 529 2.47 -36.94 -2.64
CA ARG A 529 3.22 -37.76 -1.66
C ARG A 529 4.51 -37.04 -1.28
N ALA A 530 4.95 -37.20 -0.03
CA ALA A 530 6.11 -36.51 0.53
C ALA A 530 7.47 -36.82 -0.15
N ASP A 531 7.53 -37.76 -1.06
CA ASP A 531 8.77 -38.31 -1.65
C ASP A 531 9.14 -37.66 -3.00
N GLY A 532 8.44 -36.61 -3.41
CA GLY A 532 8.65 -35.94 -4.71
C GLY A 532 9.55 -34.71 -4.62
N VAL A 533 10.32 -34.48 -5.67
CA VAL A 533 11.15 -33.29 -5.92
C VAL A 533 10.41 -32.03 -5.48
N GLN A 534 11.02 -31.25 -4.59
CA GLN A 534 10.49 -29.93 -4.19
C GLN A 534 10.36 -29.02 -5.43
N ALA A 535 9.18 -28.99 -6.00
CA ALA A 535 8.88 -28.03 -7.08
C ALA A 535 8.81 -26.64 -6.45
N LYS A 536 9.79 -25.80 -6.76
CA LYS A 536 9.78 -24.38 -6.39
C LYS A 536 8.73 -23.70 -7.26
N LEU A 537 7.80 -22.98 -6.63
CA LEU A 537 6.93 -22.03 -7.34
C LEU A 537 7.73 -20.78 -7.72
N PRO A 538 8.08 -20.48 -8.99
CA PRO A 538 8.43 -19.12 -9.38
C PRO A 538 7.15 -18.32 -9.51
N PHE A 539 6.71 -17.64 -8.47
CA PHE A 539 5.85 -16.48 -8.66
C PHE A 539 6.68 -15.42 -9.35
N LEU A 540 6.17 -14.79 -10.41
CA LEU A 540 6.73 -13.55 -10.90
C LEU A 540 6.54 -12.51 -9.78
N SER A 541 7.44 -12.55 -8.81
CA SER A 541 7.52 -11.51 -7.81
C SER A 541 8.02 -10.28 -8.53
N ALA A 542 7.24 -9.20 -8.52
CA ALA A 542 7.80 -7.90 -8.80
C ALA A 542 9.00 -7.74 -7.85
N ARG A 543 10.20 -7.61 -8.42
CA ARG A 543 11.41 -7.27 -7.66
C ARG A 543 11.04 -6.03 -6.83
N GLN A 544 11.22 -6.07 -5.54
CA GLN A 544 11.07 -4.87 -4.72
C GLN A 544 12.18 -3.90 -5.15
N LEU A 545 11.77 -2.81 -5.79
CA LEU A 545 12.72 -1.80 -6.25
C LEU A 545 13.26 -1.04 -5.03
N LEU A 546 14.58 -0.86 -5.01
CA LEU A 546 15.25 -0.01 -4.05
C LEU A 546 14.92 1.45 -4.36
N SER A 547 14.23 2.13 -3.45
CA SER A 547 13.90 3.55 -3.61
C SER A 547 15.15 4.43 -3.55
N TYR A 548 15.09 5.61 -4.19
CA TYR A 548 16.16 6.62 -4.04
C TYR A 548 16.37 6.98 -2.56
N GLY A 549 15.31 7.15 -1.77
CA GLY A 549 15.41 7.51 -0.36
C GLY A 549 16.14 6.45 0.46
N LEU A 550 15.84 5.16 0.24
CA LEU A 550 16.49 4.06 0.94
C LEU A 550 17.96 3.88 0.48
N ALA A 551 18.25 4.07 -0.81
CA ALA A 551 19.60 4.04 -1.33
C ALA A 551 20.47 5.15 -0.70
N GLN A 552 19.93 6.38 -0.57
CA GLN A 552 20.62 7.49 0.09
C GLN A 552 20.76 7.28 1.61
N ALA A 553 19.81 6.62 2.25
CA ALA A 553 19.92 6.26 3.66
C ALA A 553 21.01 5.21 3.88
N LEU A 554 21.10 4.22 2.98
CA LEU A 554 22.18 3.23 2.99
C LEU A 554 23.55 3.88 2.74
N ALA A 555 23.66 4.80 1.78
CA ALA A 555 24.90 5.54 1.53
C ALA A 555 25.42 6.23 2.81
N ARG A 556 24.55 6.93 3.52
CA ARG A 556 24.88 7.54 4.82
C ARG A 556 25.30 6.53 5.89
N TYR A 557 24.65 5.37 5.92
CA TYR A 557 25.01 4.29 6.84
C TYR A 557 26.39 3.72 6.53
N LEU A 558 26.80 3.74 5.26
CA LEU A 558 28.12 3.30 4.77
C LEU A 558 29.17 4.43 4.79
N ASP A 559 28.88 5.55 5.46
CA ASP A 559 29.74 6.75 5.56
C ASP A 559 30.09 7.35 4.18
N VAL A 560 29.27 7.12 3.17
CA VAL A 560 29.37 7.78 1.85
C VAL A 560 28.76 9.17 1.97
N MET A 561 29.61 10.19 1.74
CA MET A 561 29.20 11.59 1.83
C MET A 561 28.15 11.93 0.75
N PRO A 562 27.20 12.84 1.01
CA PRO A 562 26.26 13.32 -0.01
C PRO A 562 27.00 13.85 -1.24
N GLY A 563 26.67 13.32 -2.42
CA GLY A 563 27.32 13.67 -3.67
C GLY A 563 28.65 12.94 -3.95
N ALA A 564 29.23 12.21 -2.99
CA ALA A 564 30.37 11.37 -3.26
C ALA A 564 29.95 10.13 -4.06
N ALA A 565 30.78 9.77 -5.04
CA ALA A 565 30.68 8.54 -5.81
C ALA A 565 31.99 7.74 -5.66
N PRO A 566 32.07 6.90 -4.60
CA PRO A 566 33.25 6.07 -4.38
C PRO A 566 33.57 5.21 -5.61
N LEU A 567 34.85 5.24 -6.04
CA LEU A 567 35.36 4.46 -7.15
C LEU A 567 36.32 3.42 -6.60
N VAL A 568 35.97 2.15 -6.73
CA VAL A 568 36.73 1.02 -6.17
C VAL A 568 37.32 0.21 -7.30
N ALA A 569 38.68 0.02 -7.27
CA ALA A 569 39.35 -0.88 -8.20
C ALA A 569 38.94 -2.33 -7.95
N MET A 570 38.49 -3.03 -9.00
CA MET A 570 38.07 -4.42 -9.00
C MET A 570 38.98 -5.26 -9.93
N PRO A 571 39.06 -6.59 -9.78
CA PRO A 571 39.84 -7.42 -10.71
C PRO A 571 39.44 -7.27 -12.18
N ASP A 572 38.13 -7.03 -12.42
CA ASP A 572 37.53 -6.97 -13.76
C ASP A 572 37.08 -5.54 -14.16
N GLY A 573 37.60 -4.50 -13.52
CA GLY A 573 37.26 -3.12 -13.82
C GLY A 573 37.17 -2.21 -12.60
N TRP A 574 36.25 -1.26 -12.64
CA TRP A 574 36.03 -0.25 -11.59
C TRP A 574 34.57 -0.22 -11.12
N LEU A 575 34.34 -0.35 -9.83
CA LEU A 575 32.99 -0.25 -9.26
C LEU A 575 32.68 1.20 -8.89
N LEU A 576 31.73 1.80 -9.58
CA LEU A 576 31.21 3.14 -9.32
C LEU A 576 30.00 3.07 -8.39
N CYS A 577 30.14 3.50 -7.14
CA CYS A 577 29.07 3.48 -6.16
C CYS A 577 28.29 4.80 -6.20
N HIS A 578 27.10 4.81 -6.79
CA HIS A 578 26.28 6.03 -6.96
C HIS A 578 25.08 6.13 -6.00
N CYS A 579 24.58 5.03 -5.47
CA CYS A 579 23.47 4.96 -4.49
C CYS A 579 22.21 5.76 -4.87
N LEU A 580 21.78 5.72 -6.14
CA LEU A 580 20.64 6.49 -6.65
C LEU A 580 19.31 5.72 -6.62
N GLY A 581 19.29 4.44 -6.24
CA GLY A 581 18.11 3.58 -6.31
C GLY A 581 17.87 2.97 -7.69
N ASP A 582 17.05 1.93 -7.77
CA ASP A 582 16.93 1.08 -8.97
C ASP A 582 16.44 1.84 -10.21
N VAL A 583 15.44 2.73 -10.07
CA VAL A 583 14.90 3.49 -11.20
C VAL A 583 15.92 4.47 -11.78
N TYR A 584 16.61 5.19 -10.92
CA TYR A 584 17.67 6.13 -11.34
C TYR A 584 18.94 5.41 -11.77
N GLY A 585 19.29 4.30 -11.10
CA GLY A 585 20.45 3.49 -11.47
C GLY A 585 20.33 2.90 -12.88
N GLN A 586 19.14 2.44 -13.26
CA GLN A 586 18.89 1.97 -14.62
C GLN A 586 19.04 3.10 -15.65
N ALA A 587 18.48 4.27 -15.37
CA ALA A 587 18.64 5.43 -16.26
C ALA A 587 20.10 5.89 -16.36
N LEU A 588 20.84 5.85 -15.25
CA LEU A 588 22.26 6.17 -15.24
C LEU A 588 23.05 5.18 -16.09
N LEU A 589 22.81 3.88 -15.93
CA LEU A 589 23.42 2.83 -16.75
C LEU A 589 23.23 3.12 -18.24
N ASP A 590 21.99 3.36 -18.66
CA ASP A 590 21.67 3.55 -20.08
C ASP A 590 22.25 4.84 -20.65
N LEU A 591 22.30 5.92 -19.86
CA LEU A 591 22.85 7.21 -20.26
C LEU A 591 24.38 7.23 -20.27
N LEU A 592 25.04 6.43 -19.44
CA LEU A 592 26.49 6.31 -19.42
C LEU A 592 27.03 5.37 -20.50
N HIS A 593 26.26 4.35 -20.88
CA HIS A 593 26.68 3.31 -21.84
C HIS A 593 27.29 3.83 -23.17
N PRO A 594 26.77 4.93 -23.79
CA PRO A 594 27.37 5.49 -24.99
C PRO A 594 28.74 6.16 -24.80
N HIS A 595 29.09 6.49 -23.56
CA HIS A 595 30.28 7.26 -23.20
C HIS A 595 31.34 6.46 -22.48
N LEU A 596 30.93 5.44 -21.74
CA LEU A 596 31.77 4.60 -20.90
C LEU A 596 31.39 3.12 -21.16
N ALA A 597 32.41 2.26 -21.15
CA ALA A 597 32.15 0.81 -21.18
C ALA A 597 31.58 0.36 -19.81
N VAL A 598 30.25 0.31 -19.70
CA VAL A 598 29.54 0.00 -18.47
C VAL A 598 28.94 -1.40 -18.53
N ARG A 599 29.14 -2.16 -17.47
CA ARG A 599 28.45 -3.43 -17.24
C ARG A 599 27.43 -3.30 -16.12
N ALA A 600 26.28 -3.96 -16.28
CA ALA A 600 25.29 -4.05 -15.23
C ALA A 600 25.83 -4.86 -14.04
N THR A 601 25.62 -4.37 -12.83
CA THR A 601 25.89 -5.10 -11.59
C THR A 601 24.65 -5.85 -11.12
N PRO A 602 24.75 -6.79 -10.17
CA PRO A 602 23.61 -7.37 -9.47
C PRO A 602 22.73 -6.31 -8.78
N GLN A 603 23.32 -5.16 -8.45
CA GLN A 603 22.67 -4.05 -7.72
C GLN A 603 22.73 -2.72 -8.50
N PRO A 604 22.04 -2.60 -9.66
CA PRO A 604 22.15 -1.43 -10.52
C PRO A 604 21.65 -0.13 -9.85
N GLY A 605 20.87 -0.24 -8.78
CA GLY A 605 20.42 0.91 -7.99
C GLY A 605 21.48 1.49 -7.03
N LEU A 606 22.57 0.78 -6.82
CA LEU A 606 23.63 1.19 -5.88
C LEU A 606 24.97 1.41 -6.56
N ALA A 607 25.33 0.57 -7.53
CA ALA A 607 26.62 0.65 -8.19
C ALA A 607 26.59 0.16 -9.64
N LEU A 608 27.55 0.62 -10.45
CA LEU A 608 27.80 0.17 -11.82
C LEU A 608 29.26 -0.30 -11.94
N LEU A 609 29.48 -1.33 -12.76
CA LEU A 609 30.83 -1.80 -13.07
C LEU A 609 31.29 -1.15 -14.39
N LEU A 610 32.41 -0.45 -14.35
CA LEU A 610 33.07 0.18 -15.50
C LEU A 610 34.27 -0.67 -15.92
N GLU A 611 34.54 -0.80 -17.22
CA GLU A 611 35.73 -1.53 -17.70
C GLU A 611 36.99 -0.75 -17.43
N ASP A 612 36.95 0.57 -17.63
CA ASP A 612 38.08 1.49 -17.43
C ASP A 612 37.81 2.49 -16.29
N GLU A 613 38.90 3.03 -15.73
CA GLU A 613 38.84 4.09 -14.72
C GLU A 613 38.29 5.39 -15.33
N PRO A 614 37.12 5.88 -14.91
CA PRO A 614 36.55 7.11 -15.41
C PRO A 614 37.29 8.32 -14.82
N ARG A 615 37.73 9.27 -15.65
CA ARG A 615 38.29 10.55 -15.17
C ARG A 615 37.21 11.50 -14.68
N ALA A 616 36.04 11.44 -15.27
CA ALA A 616 34.86 12.22 -14.89
C ALA A 616 33.59 11.53 -15.42
N LEU A 617 32.46 11.79 -14.82
CA LEU A 617 31.18 11.39 -15.37
C LEU A 617 30.75 12.36 -16.49
N PRO A 618 30.17 11.87 -17.58
CA PRO A 618 29.60 12.74 -18.60
C PRO A 618 28.53 13.66 -17.99
N PRO A 619 28.41 14.91 -18.48
CA PRO A 619 27.38 15.82 -18.00
C PRO A 619 26.00 15.30 -18.37
N VAL A 620 25.08 15.26 -17.40
CA VAL A 620 23.69 14.83 -17.59
C VAL A 620 22.79 16.05 -17.40
N SER A 621 22.18 16.54 -18.50
CA SER A 621 21.22 17.64 -18.42
C SER A 621 19.78 17.14 -18.34
N VAL A 622 18.89 18.00 -17.85
CA VAL A 622 17.45 17.70 -17.81
C VAL A 622 16.89 17.41 -19.20
N GLU A 623 17.39 18.10 -20.23
CA GLU A 623 17.00 17.92 -21.62
C GLU A 623 17.40 16.52 -22.14
N MET A 624 18.62 16.07 -21.80
CA MET A 624 19.08 14.72 -22.15
C MET A 624 18.19 13.65 -21.52
N VAL A 625 17.92 13.78 -20.23
CA VAL A 625 17.07 12.86 -19.47
C VAL A 625 15.65 12.86 -20.04
N THR A 626 15.10 14.03 -20.31
CA THR A 626 13.76 14.15 -20.90
C THR A 626 13.68 13.47 -22.28
N ARG A 627 14.68 13.68 -23.13
CA ARG A 627 14.75 13.02 -24.45
C ARG A 627 14.84 11.51 -24.29
N TYR A 628 15.72 11.03 -23.45
CA TYR A 628 15.87 9.60 -23.14
C TYR A 628 14.54 8.98 -22.66
N LEU A 629 13.85 9.62 -21.71
CA LEU A 629 12.56 9.13 -21.20
C LEU A 629 11.46 9.16 -22.28
N HIS A 630 11.49 10.14 -23.20
CA HIS A 630 10.56 10.18 -24.33
C HIS A 630 10.76 9.02 -25.31
N GLU A 631 11.99 8.52 -25.46
CA GLU A 631 12.31 7.36 -26.30
C GLU A 631 11.99 6.04 -25.58
N HIS A 632 12.03 6.04 -24.22
CA HIS A 632 11.85 4.85 -23.38
C HIS A 632 10.59 4.86 -22.50
N VAL A 633 9.49 5.45 -22.98
CA VAL A 633 8.23 5.61 -22.21
C VAL A 633 7.72 4.29 -21.63
N ARG A 634 7.62 3.23 -22.48
CA ARG A 634 7.00 1.95 -22.08
C ARG A 634 7.71 1.24 -20.93
N PRO A 635 9.04 1.09 -20.92
CA PRO A 635 9.75 0.52 -19.77
C PRO A 635 9.46 1.27 -18.45
N TYR A 636 9.47 2.61 -18.50
CA TYR A 636 9.27 3.43 -17.30
C TYR A 636 7.81 3.48 -16.83
N GLU A 637 6.82 3.34 -17.71
CA GLU A 637 5.41 3.21 -17.29
C GLU A 637 5.21 2.04 -16.33
N GLY A 638 5.87 0.91 -16.58
CA GLY A 638 5.82 -0.26 -15.70
C GLY A 638 6.55 -0.07 -14.36
N LEU A 639 7.63 0.72 -14.35
CA LEU A 639 8.44 0.97 -13.15
C LEU A 639 7.83 2.03 -12.22
N LEU A 640 7.17 3.05 -12.79
CA LEU A 640 6.68 4.23 -12.06
C LEU A 640 5.24 4.09 -11.52
N ALA A 641 4.58 2.96 -11.72
CA ALA A 641 3.22 2.69 -11.25
C ALA A 641 2.23 3.84 -11.58
N LEU A 642 2.15 4.23 -12.85
CA LEU A 642 1.38 5.39 -13.32
C LEU A 642 -0.13 5.15 -13.38
N GLY A 643 -0.60 3.94 -13.09
CA GLY A 643 -2.01 3.57 -13.01
C GLY A 643 -2.49 2.75 -14.21
N ALA A 644 -3.53 1.97 -14.01
CA ALA A 644 -4.06 0.98 -14.95
C ALA A 644 -4.49 1.56 -16.31
N TYR A 645 -4.85 2.85 -16.35
CA TYR A 645 -5.35 3.53 -17.54
C TYR A 645 -4.30 4.36 -18.29
N GLN A 646 -3.02 4.25 -17.92
CA GLN A 646 -1.92 4.99 -18.52
C GLN A 646 -1.86 4.79 -20.05
N HIS A 647 -2.11 3.60 -20.55
CA HIS A 647 -2.10 3.25 -21.97
C HIS A 647 -3.23 3.90 -22.80
N LEU A 648 -4.26 4.46 -22.16
CA LEU A 648 -5.37 5.19 -22.79
C LEU A 648 -5.16 6.71 -22.83
N LEU A 649 -4.04 7.21 -22.35
CA LEU A 649 -3.67 8.62 -22.49
C LEU A 649 -3.15 8.91 -23.91
N PRO A 650 -3.32 10.16 -24.41
CA PRO A 650 -2.63 10.60 -25.61
C PRO A 650 -1.12 10.57 -25.39
N TRP A 651 -0.37 10.23 -26.45
CA TRP A 651 1.07 10.02 -26.37
C TRP A 651 1.85 11.15 -25.70
N PRO A 652 1.60 12.43 -26.00
CA PRO A 652 2.31 13.53 -25.32
C PRO A 652 2.08 13.58 -23.80
N LEU A 653 0.88 13.21 -23.33
CA LEU A 653 0.60 13.14 -21.89
C LEU A 653 1.25 11.91 -21.24
N ARG A 654 1.37 10.79 -21.95
CA ARG A 654 2.13 9.62 -21.48
C ARG A 654 3.59 9.97 -21.28
N GLN A 655 4.22 10.61 -22.26
CA GLN A 655 5.60 11.09 -22.18
C GLN A 655 5.81 12.04 -21.00
N ARG A 656 4.95 13.05 -20.88
CA ARG A 656 5.00 14.00 -19.76
C ARG A 656 4.84 13.32 -18.41
N SER A 657 3.87 12.42 -18.28
CA SER A 657 3.62 11.67 -17.04
C SER A 657 4.85 10.87 -16.61
N VAL A 658 5.55 10.24 -17.55
CA VAL A 658 6.79 9.52 -17.25
C VAL A 658 7.88 10.49 -16.76
N VAL A 659 8.11 11.60 -17.46
CA VAL A 659 9.14 12.60 -17.09
C VAL A 659 8.89 13.21 -15.71
N GLU A 660 7.64 13.58 -15.41
CA GLU A 660 7.25 14.19 -14.15
C GLU A 660 7.36 13.22 -12.97
N HIS A 661 6.93 11.95 -13.15
CA HIS A 661 6.99 10.95 -12.07
C HIS A 661 8.38 10.33 -11.89
N PHE A 662 9.19 10.33 -12.93
CA PHE A 662 10.62 10.01 -12.81
C PHE A 662 11.39 11.10 -12.07
N ASP A 663 10.90 12.36 -12.09
CA ASP A 663 11.59 13.54 -11.57
C ASP A 663 12.96 13.76 -12.25
N ALA A 664 12.91 14.04 -13.55
CA ALA A 664 14.10 14.23 -14.39
C ALA A 664 15.02 15.33 -13.88
N ALA A 665 14.45 16.38 -13.27
CA ALA A 665 15.24 17.49 -12.68
C ALA A 665 16.05 17.01 -11.47
N ARG A 666 15.44 16.26 -10.57
CA ARG A 666 16.12 15.68 -9.41
C ARG A 666 17.19 14.68 -9.82
N PHE A 667 16.90 13.83 -10.78
CA PHE A 667 17.88 12.87 -11.31
C PHE A 667 19.09 13.58 -11.89
N ALA A 668 18.88 14.56 -12.81
CA ALA A 668 19.99 15.32 -13.40
C ALA A 668 20.80 16.06 -12.35
N ALA A 669 20.14 16.70 -11.37
CA ALA A 669 20.81 17.35 -10.25
C ALA A 669 21.62 16.36 -9.40
N SER A 670 21.06 15.18 -9.12
CA SER A 670 21.74 14.14 -8.33
C SER A 670 22.98 13.60 -9.05
N VAL A 671 22.89 13.34 -10.38
CA VAL A 671 24.05 12.87 -11.16
C VAL A 671 25.11 13.97 -11.29
N SER A 672 24.69 15.21 -11.53
CA SER A 672 25.63 16.34 -11.61
C SER A 672 26.35 16.66 -10.30
N ALA A 673 25.74 16.29 -9.18
CA ALA A 673 26.37 16.43 -7.86
C ALA A 673 27.37 15.30 -7.55
N LEU A 674 27.36 14.20 -8.34
CA LEU A 674 28.30 13.10 -8.12
C LEU A 674 29.74 13.53 -8.48
N HIS A 675 30.63 13.37 -7.54
CA HIS A 675 32.07 13.53 -7.75
C HIS A 675 32.79 12.23 -7.42
N LEU A 676 33.69 11.84 -8.32
CA LEU A 676 34.45 10.58 -8.19
C LEU A 676 35.47 10.70 -7.07
N GLU A 677 35.45 9.77 -6.14
CA GLU A 677 36.38 9.68 -5.03
C GLU A 677 37.05 8.30 -5.05
N PRO A 678 38.38 8.21 -5.24
CA PRO A 678 39.06 6.93 -5.13
C PRO A 678 38.86 6.32 -3.73
N ALA A 679 38.27 5.14 -3.67
CA ALA A 679 38.10 4.41 -2.43
C ALA A 679 39.10 3.24 -2.36
N ALA A 680 40.12 3.39 -1.51
CA ALA A 680 41.17 2.40 -1.31
C ALA A 680 41.14 1.85 0.13
N GLY A 681 41.90 0.77 0.39
CA GLY A 681 42.02 0.17 1.71
C GLY A 681 40.74 -0.55 2.18
N GLU A 682 40.50 -0.54 3.50
CA GLU A 682 39.37 -1.26 4.12
C GLU A 682 38.01 -0.75 3.64
N ALA A 683 37.85 0.56 3.45
CA ALA A 683 36.59 1.15 3.00
C ALA A 683 36.23 0.70 1.58
N GLY A 684 37.20 0.74 0.65
CA GLY A 684 37.01 0.25 -0.72
C GLY A 684 36.70 -1.25 -0.76
N SER A 685 37.46 -2.05 0.00
CA SER A 685 37.24 -3.50 0.09
C SER A 685 35.87 -3.84 0.67
N SER A 686 35.40 -3.10 1.66
CA SER A 686 34.05 -3.26 2.24
C SER A 686 32.93 -2.96 1.23
N LEU A 687 33.05 -1.84 0.49
CA LEU A 687 32.07 -1.48 -0.56
C LEU A 687 32.06 -2.50 -1.68
N ALA A 688 33.23 -2.96 -2.14
CA ALA A 688 33.36 -4.00 -3.16
C ALA A 688 32.66 -5.31 -2.71
N HIS A 689 32.95 -5.77 -1.51
CA HIS A 689 32.34 -6.99 -0.95
C HIS A 689 30.82 -6.85 -0.82
N LEU A 690 30.31 -5.67 -0.50
CA LEU A 690 28.90 -5.42 -0.24
C LEU A 690 28.07 -5.25 -1.52
N LEU A 691 28.66 -4.66 -2.58
CA LEU A 691 27.90 -4.24 -3.77
C LEU A 691 28.19 -5.07 -5.02
N ALA A 692 29.30 -5.82 -5.06
CA ALA A 692 29.66 -6.68 -6.18
C ALA A 692 29.19 -8.15 -6.02
N THR A 693 28.78 -8.56 -4.82
CA THR A 693 28.19 -9.86 -4.50
C THR A 693 26.64 -9.78 -4.50
#